data_8372f363b6ca17ec7054d95d7fd1d0d6
#
_entry.id   8372f363b6ca17ec7054d95d7fd1d0d6
#
_cell.length_a   1.000
_cell.length_b   1.000
_cell.length_c   1.000
_cell.angle_alpha   90.00
_cell.angle_beta   90.00
_cell.angle_gamma   90.00
#
_symmetry.space_group_name_H-M   'P 1'
#
loop_
_entity.id
_entity.type
_entity.pdbx_description
1 polymer ?
#
loop_
_entity_poly.entity_id
_entity_poly.type
_entity_poly.pdbx_seq_one_letter_code
_entity_poly.pdbx_strand_id
1 'polypeptide(L)'
;MNNSELKAKIDRLRAEIEHHNQLYYALAKPEISDFEYDMLVKELQALEAQFAETETEESPTQKVGSDLTPGAKTIPHKVRMASLENAYSLEEVLAFINRTNNDLGYASEYCAELKIDGFSINLYYENGNFVYATTRGDGLEGEDVTENFRLLPDIPFTIDYQGAIEIRGEIYMPVLAFLALNEFRRENELKTFANPRNAAAGSIKLKNSEEVKSRHLKALFYALGYYESPLLYKDEVIDKQTRLLDFLDELGFPTGKRTLCKNYKEVEDFCLQTEQERYTIPYDIDGIVIKVNNLEDQKKLGWTAKSPKWAIAYKFKPEEKETVLESVSFQVGRTGAVTPVANLKPVLISGSTVSHATLHNADEIKRLDLHYGDTVLVVKSGEIIPKILAVNVSKRPVNSKPVIFPATCPVCNSLLQRDEDGSINYCPNANCPAQIQRKLEHFAAREAMDIYGLGSSLIARLIETGQIQWIPDIYHLDYHKIAAMERMGKKSAENLQKAIEASKTRNFDRVLFALGIRHIGLITARTLAQHFKNIDALIAADEEELLSVPDIGSIIAISIIGFFSQKSNLQLIDALKEVGLQFAYSSTQSSDNLAGKTFLITGTLPSYGRKDMETLIMEHGGKILSGVSKQLNYLIVGENPGSKLDK
;
A
#
# COMPACT_ATOMS: atom_id res chain seq x y z
N MET A 1 -32.55 11.19 -11.15
CA MET A 1 -31.93 9.92 -11.62
C MET A 1 -32.97 8.83 -11.50
N ASN A 2 -33.08 7.92 -12.47
CA ASN A 2 -33.94 6.75 -12.30
C ASN A 2 -33.23 5.67 -11.44
N ASN A 3 -33.99 4.67 -10.93
CA ASN A 3 -33.43 3.64 -10.05
C ASN A 3 -32.28 2.84 -10.70
N SER A 4 -32.28 2.68 -12.02
CA SER A 4 -31.22 1.95 -12.76
C SER A 4 -29.93 2.76 -12.85
N GLU A 5 -30.02 4.06 -13.10
CA GLU A 5 -28.85 4.97 -13.16
C GLU A 5 -28.20 5.11 -11.79
N LEU A 6 -29.02 5.12 -10.73
CA LEU A 6 -28.53 5.24 -9.35
C LEU A 6 -27.83 3.96 -8.89
N LYS A 7 -28.39 2.78 -9.22
CA LYS A 7 -27.75 1.49 -8.96
C LYS A 7 -26.40 1.37 -9.68
N ALA A 8 -26.34 1.75 -10.96
CA ALA A 8 -25.10 1.75 -11.72
C ALA A 8 -24.04 2.70 -11.12
N LYS A 9 -24.47 3.84 -10.55
CA LYS A 9 -23.57 4.77 -9.85
C LYS A 9 -23.04 4.16 -8.55
N ILE A 10 -23.89 3.49 -7.76
CA ILE A 10 -23.50 2.78 -6.53
C ILE A 10 -22.46 1.68 -6.85
N ASP A 11 -22.75 0.84 -7.84
CA ASP A 11 -21.85 -0.26 -8.22
C ASP A 11 -20.49 0.25 -8.71
N ARG A 12 -20.48 1.37 -9.47
CA ARG A 12 -19.24 2.03 -9.90
C ARG A 12 -18.45 2.58 -8.72
N LEU A 13 -19.07 3.28 -7.77
CA LEU A 13 -18.41 3.80 -6.57
C LEU A 13 -17.84 2.68 -5.69
N ARG A 14 -18.57 1.56 -5.54
CA ARG A 14 -18.06 0.39 -4.82
C ARG A 14 -16.80 -0.18 -5.44
N ALA A 15 -16.79 -0.35 -6.75
CA ALA A 15 -15.61 -0.85 -7.47
C ALA A 15 -14.42 0.12 -7.37
N GLU A 16 -14.66 1.43 -7.45
CA GLU A 16 -13.64 2.46 -7.31
C GLU A 16 -13.05 2.48 -5.88
N ILE A 17 -13.89 2.43 -4.86
CA ILE A 17 -13.45 2.38 -3.45
C ILE A 17 -12.66 1.10 -3.18
N GLU A 18 -13.10 -0.05 -3.68
CA GLU A 18 -12.38 -1.32 -3.50
C GLU A 18 -11.01 -1.30 -4.19
N HIS A 19 -10.92 -0.73 -5.39
CA HIS A 19 -9.65 -0.52 -6.07
C HIS A 19 -8.67 0.32 -5.22
N HIS A 20 -9.15 1.44 -4.65
CA HIS A 20 -8.33 2.30 -3.80
C HIS A 20 -7.98 1.63 -2.45
N ASN A 21 -8.84 0.78 -1.90
CA ASN A 21 -8.53 -0.04 -0.74
C ASN A 21 -7.31 -0.95 -0.99
N GLN A 22 -7.29 -1.65 -2.12
CA GLN A 22 -6.18 -2.54 -2.49
C GLN A 22 -4.87 -1.74 -2.67
N LEU A 23 -4.94 -0.59 -3.34
CA LEU A 23 -3.76 0.26 -3.54
C LEU A 23 -3.21 0.81 -2.22
N TYR A 24 -4.08 1.23 -1.32
CA TYR A 24 -3.70 1.85 -0.04
C TYR A 24 -3.19 0.82 0.97
N TYR A 25 -4.02 -0.20 1.29
CA TYR A 25 -3.73 -1.12 2.38
C TYR A 25 -2.79 -2.28 1.97
N ALA A 26 -2.98 -2.87 0.79
CA ALA A 26 -2.21 -4.03 0.37
C ALA A 26 -0.90 -3.66 -0.36
N LEU A 27 -0.92 -2.62 -1.19
CA LEU A 27 0.20 -2.26 -2.05
C LEU A 27 1.01 -1.05 -1.54
N ALA A 28 0.52 -0.31 -0.55
CA ALA A 28 1.10 0.95 -0.05
C ALA A 28 1.43 1.95 -1.19
N LYS A 29 0.53 2.04 -2.18
CA LYS A 29 0.63 2.90 -3.37
C LYS A 29 -0.69 3.65 -3.61
N PRO A 30 -1.11 4.53 -2.70
CA PRO A 30 -2.34 5.29 -2.87
C PRO A 30 -2.25 6.17 -4.14
N GLU A 31 -3.35 6.20 -4.91
CA GLU A 31 -3.50 7.06 -6.09
C GLU A 31 -4.32 8.31 -5.79
N ILE A 32 -5.14 8.27 -4.74
CA ILE A 32 -5.94 9.41 -4.25
C ILE A 32 -5.57 9.74 -2.80
N SER A 33 -5.93 10.93 -2.33
CA SER A 33 -5.75 11.33 -0.94
C SER A 33 -6.75 10.63 -0.03
N ASP A 34 -6.41 10.53 1.27
CA ASP A 34 -7.34 10.06 2.30
C ASP A 34 -8.63 10.87 2.29
N PHE A 35 -8.54 12.19 2.06
CA PHE A 35 -9.70 13.06 1.93
C PHE A 35 -10.57 12.69 0.73
N GLU A 36 -9.98 12.49 -0.46
CA GLU A 36 -10.72 12.09 -1.67
C GLU A 36 -11.36 10.71 -1.49
N TYR A 37 -10.62 9.77 -0.91
CA TYR A 37 -11.15 8.45 -0.56
C TYR A 37 -12.34 8.56 0.40
N ASP A 38 -12.22 9.34 1.46
CA ASP A 38 -13.30 9.55 2.44
C ASP A 38 -14.52 10.25 1.80
N MET A 39 -14.30 11.14 0.83
CA MET A 39 -15.41 11.75 0.08
C MET A 39 -16.14 10.73 -0.81
N LEU A 40 -15.44 9.82 -1.49
CA LEU A 40 -16.06 8.71 -2.22
C LEU A 40 -16.88 7.82 -1.28
N VAL A 41 -16.34 7.49 -0.11
CA VAL A 41 -17.06 6.69 0.91
C VAL A 41 -18.30 7.45 1.44
N LYS A 42 -18.19 8.76 1.74
CA LYS A 42 -19.35 9.59 2.17
C LYS A 42 -20.41 9.67 1.06
N GLU A 43 -20.00 9.82 -0.21
CA GLU A 43 -20.94 9.83 -1.34
C GLU A 43 -21.65 8.48 -1.48
N LEU A 44 -20.93 7.37 -1.40
CA LEU A 44 -21.51 6.03 -1.42
C LEU A 44 -22.50 5.82 -0.27
N GLN A 45 -22.14 6.21 0.97
CA GLN A 45 -23.03 6.13 2.14
C GLN A 45 -24.32 6.93 1.94
N ALA A 46 -24.22 8.15 1.41
CA ALA A 46 -25.38 8.99 1.15
C ALA A 46 -26.32 8.39 0.09
N LEU A 47 -25.76 7.71 -0.93
CA LEU A 47 -26.53 7.02 -1.95
C LEU A 47 -27.14 5.71 -1.43
N GLU A 48 -26.42 4.92 -0.66
CA GLU A 48 -26.91 3.68 -0.02
C GLU A 48 -28.05 3.97 0.97
N ALA A 49 -27.95 5.04 1.77
CA ALA A 49 -29.00 5.46 2.69
C ALA A 49 -30.32 5.86 2.00
N GLN A 50 -30.27 6.28 0.73
CA GLN A 50 -31.46 6.55 -0.09
C GLN A 50 -32.11 5.29 -0.65
N PHE A 51 -31.41 4.15 -0.61
CA PHE A 51 -31.81 2.87 -1.19
C PHE A 51 -31.55 1.73 -0.21
N ALA A 52 -32.47 1.53 0.74
CA ALA A 52 -32.39 0.46 1.75
C ALA A 52 -32.22 -0.97 1.19
N GLU A 53 -32.57 -1.19 -0.10
CA GLU A 53 -32.36 -2.47 -0.79
C GLU A 53 -30.92 -2.70 -1.26
N THR A 54 -30.04 -1.69 -1.18
CA THR A 54 -28.64 -1.76 -1.66
C THR A 54 -27.63 -1.84 -0.53
N GLU A 55 -28.01 -1.68 0.71
CA GLU A 55 -27.14 -1.97 1.86
C GLU A 55 -26.89 -3.49 1.93
N THR A 56 -25.71 -3.90 1.47
CA THR A 56 -25.26 -5.29 1.60
C THR A 56 -24.10 -5.32 2.60
N GLU A 57 -23.97 -6.41 3.36
CA GLU A 57 -22.83 -6.64 4.27
C GLU A 57 -21.47 -6.61 3.51
N GLU A 58 -21.52 -6.73 2.20
CA GLU A 58 -20.34 -6.69 1.31
C GLU A 58 -19.92 -5.29 0.90
N SER A 59 -20.72 -4.26 1.16
CA SER A 59 -20.34 -2.88 0.78
C SER A 59 -19.06 -2.42 1.49
N PRO A 60 -18.16 -1.69 0.78
CA PRO A 60 -16.99 -1.05 1.39
C PRO A 60 -17.34 -0.08 2.53
N THR A 61 -18.58 0.42 2.57
CA THR A 61 -19.06 1.26 3.67
C THR A 61 -19.27 0.49 4.97
N GLN A 62 -19.38 -0.84 4.91
CA GLN A 62 -19.61 -1.74 6.05
C GLN A 62 -18.36 -2.52 6.47
N LYS A 63 -17.28 -2.50 5.65
CA LYS A 63 -16.03 -3.24 5.88
C LYS A 63 -14.87 -2.31 6.24
N VAL A 64 -13.93 -2.82 7.03
CA VAL A 64 -12.63 -2.18 7.28
C VAL A 64 -11.67 -2.62 6.19
N GLY A 65 -10.89 -1.71 5.62
CA GLY A 65 -9.85 -2.06 4.65
C GLY A 65 -8.80 -3.00 5.27
N SER A 66 -8.40 -4.03 4.53
CA SER A 66 -7.47 -5.06 5.01
C SER A 66 -6.02 -4.73 4.69
N ASP A 67 -5.13 -4.87 5.69
CA ASP A 67 -3.68 -4.76 5.53
C ASP A 67 -2.97 -6.13 5.50
N LEU A 68 -3.73 -7.22 5.38
CA LEU A 68 -3.19 -8.59 5.38
C LEU A 68 -2.34 -8.86 4.14
N THR A 69 -1.16 -9.41 4.38
CA THR A 69 -0.28 -9.89 3.31
C THR A 69 -0.69 -11.31 2.92
N PRO A 70 -0.93 -11.61 1.63
CA PRO A 70 -1.28 -12.96 1.20
C PRO A 70 -0.28 -14.01 1.69
N GLY A 71 -0.78 -15.02 2.42
CA GLY A 71 0.04 -16.10 2.98
C GLY A 71 0.80 -15.74 4.27
N ALA A 72 0.56 -14.58 4.87
CA ALA A 72 1.04 -14.27 6.20
C ALA A 72 0.30 -15.08 7.27
N LYS A 73 0.96 -15.35 8.39
CA LYS A 73 0.32 -15.98 9.55
C LYS A 73 -0.57 -14.96 10.23
N THR A 74 -1.86 -15.27 10.39
CA THR A 74 -2.84 -14.42 11.06
C THR A 74 -3.25 -14.98 12.42
N ILE A 75 -3.69 -14.08 13.31
CA ILE A 75 -4.25 -14.41 14.62
C ILE A 75 -5.56 -13.64 14.77
N PRO A 76 -6.68 -14.30 15.12
CA PRO A 76 -7.95 -13.64 15.37
C PRO A 76 -7.87 -12.67 16.55
N HIS A 77 -8.48 -11.48 16.40
CA HIS A 77 -8.67 -10.55 17.52
C HIS A 77 -9.77 -11.06 18.45
N LYS A 78 -9.58 -10.93 19.75
CA LYS A 78 -10.65 -11.27 20.71
C LYS A 78 -11.83 -10.30 20.61
N VAL A 79 -11.55 -9.06 20.27
CA VAL A 79 -12.55 -8.04 19.96
C VAL A 79 -12.18 -7.38 18.64
N ARG A 80 -13.16 -7.21 17.74
CA ARG A 80 -12.94 -6.61 16.42
C ARG A 80 -12.22 -5.25 16.51
N MET A 81 -11.24 -5.02 15.64
CA MET A 81 -10.62 -3.71 15.43
C MET A 81 -11.40 -2.92 14.39
N ALA A 82 -12.03 -1.83 14.83
CA ALA A 82 -12.87 -1.00 13.98
C ALA A 82 -12.12 0.24 13.47
N SER A 83 -12.69 0.91 12.46
CA SER A 83 -12.26 2.24 12.02
C SER A 83 -12.96 3.31 12.85
N LEU A 84 -12.59 4.59 12.64
CA LEU A 84 -13.28 5.75 13.21
C LEU A 84 -14.09 6.46 12.13
N GLU A 85 -15.18 7.12 12.54
CA GLU A 85 -15.87 8.11 11.72
C GLU A 85 -14.96 9.34 11.57
N ASN A 86 -14.84 9.89 10.34
CA ASN A 86 -13.98 11.04 10.08
C ASN A 86 -14.80 12.34 9.99
N ALA A 87 -14.33 13.39 10.67
CA ALA A 87 -14.76 14.77 10.55
C ALA A 87 -13.67 15.64 9.93
N TYR A 88 -14.04 16.55 9.05
CA TYR A 88 -13.12 17.48 8.36
C TYR A 88 -13.42 18.93 8.69
N SER A 89 -14.35 19.18 9.59
CA SER A 89 -14.64 20.51 10.09
C SER A 89 -15.05 20.46 11.57
N LEU A 90 -14.90 21.59 12.26
CA LEU A 90 -15.32 21.72 13.66
C LEU A 90 -16.85 21.68 13.81
N GLU A 91 -17.61 22.03 12.76
CA GLU A 91 -19.06 21.87 12.71
C GLU A 91 -19.47 20.39 12.74
N GLU A 92 -18.74 19.51 12.02
CA GLU A 92 -18.97 18.06 12.08
C GLU A 92 -18.65 17.51 13.48
N VAL A 93 -17.59 18.02 14.14
CA VAL A 93 -17.26 17.66 15.53
C VAL A 93 -18.36 18.13 16.49
N LEU A 94 -18.89 19.34 16.32
CA LEU A 94 -20.02 19.85 17.11
C LEU A 94 -21.28 19.00 16.90
N ALA A 95 -21.56 18.59 15.68
CA ALA A 95 -22.68 17.70 15.35
C ALA A 95 -22.54 16.34 16.07
N PHE A 96 -21.32 15.78 16.10
CA PHE A 96 -21.02 14.55 16.86
C PHE A 96 -21.29 14.74 18.36
N ILE A 97 -20.78 15.81 18.97
CA ILE A 97 -20.98 16.11 20.39
C ILE A 97 -22.47 16.28 20.72
N ASN A 98 -23.22 17.00 19.88
CA ASN A 98 -24.65 17.17 20.05
C ASN A 98 -25.43 15.84 19.94
N ARG A 99 -25.05 15.00 18.94
CA ARG A 99 -25.64 13.66 18.78
C ARG A 99 -25.40 12.79 20.01
N THR A 100 -24.17 12.70 20.50
CA THR A 100 -23.83 11.86 21.65
C THR A 100 -24.52 12.35 22.93
N ASN A 101 -24.57 13.66 23.16
CA ASN A 101 -25.28 14.24 24.31
C ASN A 101 -26.78 13.99 24.24
N ASN A 102 -27.41 14.07 23.06
CA ASN A 102 -28.83 13.76 22.86
C ASN A 102 -29.11 12.28 23.11
N ASP A 103 -28.28 11.37 22.59
CA ASP A 103 -28.44 9.92 22.76
C ASP A 103 -28.28 9.50 24.24
N LEU A 104 -27.44 10.20 25.00
CA LEU A 104 -27.25 9.97 26.45
C LEU A 104 -28.26 10.69 27.32
N GLY A 105 -28.85 11.79 26.83
CA GLY A 105 -29.78 12.63 27.59
C GLY A 105 -29.11 13.65 28.53
N TYR A 106 -27.80 13.81 28.47
CA TYR A 106 -26.99 14.79 29.24
C TYR A 106 -25.71 15.16 28.54
N ALA A 107 -25.08 16.25 28.99
CA ALA A 107 -23.79 16.68 28.48
C ALA A 107 -22.65 15.80 29.02
N SER A 108 -21.90 15.18 28.12
CA SER A 108 -20.75 14.32 28.45
C SER A 108 -19.43 15.07 28.45
N GLU A 109 -18.45 14.54 29.20
CA GLU A 109 -17.04 14.89 29.07
C GLU A 109 -16.40 14.08 27.93
N TYR A 110 -15.37 14.65 27.31
CA TYR A 110 -14.65 14.04 26.19
C TYR A 110 -13.16 13.94 26.50
N CYS A 111 -12.53 12.85 26.05
CA CYS A 111 -11.07 12.72 25.99
C CYS A 111 -10.63 13.03 24.55
N ALA A 112 -9.85 14.11 24.38
CA ALA A 112 -9.23 14.45 23.09
C ALA A 112 -7.79 13.95 23.08
N GLU A 113 -7.42 13.16 22.09
CA GLU A 113 -6.15 12.46 21.94
C GLU A 113 -5.52 12.76 20.57
N LEU A 114 -4.18 12.79 20.46
CA LEU A 114 -3.52 12.91 19.16
C LEU A 114 -3.81 11.68 18.31
N LYS A 115 -4.18 11.90 17.04
CA LYS A 115 -4.32 10.84 16.04
C LYS A 115 -2.98 10.62 15.36
N ILE A 116 -2.28 9.58 15.79
CA ILE A 116 -0.95 9.23 15.28
C ILE A 116 -1.10 8.70 13.87
N ASP A 117 -0.30 9.19 12.93
CA ASP A 117 -0.22 8.65 11.58
C ASP A 117 0.82 7.52 11.53
N GLY A 118 0.35 6.33 11.83
CA GLY A 118 1.18 5.15 11.97
C GLY A 118 0.51 3.89 11.45
N PHE A 119 0.87 2.76 12.03
CA PHE A 119 0.42 1.43 11.68
C PHE A 119 -0.15 0.73 12.91
N SER A 120 -1.43 0.40 12.88
CA SER A 120 -2.15 -0.12 14.07
C SER A 120 -1.62 -1.46 14.53
N ILE A 121 -1.51 -1.63 15.84
CA ILE A 121 -1.02 -2.82 16.52
C ILE A 121 -1.97 -3.24 17.64
N ASN A 122 -2.14 -4.53 17.83
CA ASN A 122 -2.85 -5.14 18.95
C ASN A 122 -1.92 -6.10 19.70
N LEU A 123 -1.75 -5.90 21.00
CA LEU A 123 -0.93 -6.72 21.87
C LEU A 123 -1.83 -7.56 22.75
N TYR A 124 -1.48 -8.83 22.93
CA TYR A 124 -2.17 -9.71 23.86
C TYR A 124 -1.23 -10.13 24.99
N TYR A 125 -1.73 -9.93 26.21
CA TYR A 125 -1.09 -10.37 27.43
C TYR A 125 -2.01 -11.37 28.16
N GLU A 126 -1.39 -12.31 28.85
CA GLU A 126 -2.07 -13.28 29.69
C GLU A 126 -1.32 -13.43 31.01
N ASN A 127 -2.02 -13.18 32.12
CA ASN A 127 -1.45 -13.21 33.48
C ASN A 127 -0.14 -12.41 33.58
N GLY A 128 -0.17 -11.19 33.04
CA GLY A 128 0.93 -10.25 33.05
C GLY A 128 2.03 -10.52 32.03
N ASN A 129 1.99 -11.61 31.26
CA ASN A 129 3.04 -11.95 30.28
C ASN A 129 2.59 -11.61 28.85
N PHE A 130 3.48 -10.98 28.09
CA PHE A 130 3.28 -10.74 26.66
C PHE A 130 3.26 -12.05 25.88
N VAL A 131 2.20 -12.27 25.10
CA VAL A 131 2.00 -13.49 24.31
C VAL A 131 2.26 -13.22 22.83
N TYR A 132 1.52 -12.29 22.22
CA TYR A 132 1.68 -11.95 20.81
C TYR A 132 1.33 -10.49 20.50
N ALA A 133 1.80 -10.05 19.31
CA ALA A 133 1.40 -8.80 18.67
C ALA A 133 0.87 -9.06 17.27
N THR A 134 -0.24 -8.40 16.91
CA THR A 134 -0.86 -8.52 15.59
C THR A 134 -1.13 -7.17 14.96
N THR A 135 -1.08 -7.09 13.63
CA THR A 135 -1.58 -5.92 12.89
C THR A 135 -3.10 -5.84 13.02
N ARG A 136 -3.70 -4.75 12.51
CA ARG A 136 -5.16 -4.63 12.46
C ARG A 136 -5.79 -5.69 11.54
N GLY A 137 -5.13 -6.02 10.43
CA GLY A 137 -5.65 -6.91 9.41
C GLY A 137 -6.92 -6.36 8.77
N ASP A 138 -7.94 -7.23 8.65
CA ASP A 138 -9.28 -6.89 8.18
C ASP A 138 -10.22 -6.45 9.33
N GLY A 139 -9.66 -6.35 10.53
CA GLY A 139 -10.38 -6.04 11.76
C GLY A 139 -10.90 -7.26 12.52
N LEU A 140 -10.96 -8.43 11.91
CA LEU A 140 -11.33 -9.71 12.56
C LEU A 140 -10.09 -10.51 12.93
N GLU A 141 -9.09 -10.53 12.06
CA GLU A 141 -7.79 -11.14 12.29
C GLU A 141 -6.66 -10.22 11.81
N GLY A 142 -5.50 -10.30 12.44
CA GLY A 142 -4.31 -9.53 12.10
C GLY A 142 -3.11 -10.40 11.81
N GLU A 143 -2.16 -9.89 11.03
CA GLU A 143 -0.89 -10.55 10.74
C GLU A 143 -0.03 -10.61 12.02
N ASP A 144 0.53 -11.79 12.33
CA ASP A 144 1.42 -12.00 13.46
C ASP A 144 2.77 -11.30 13.22
N VAL A 145 3.02 -10.24 13.98
CA VAL A 145 4.27 -9.46 13.97
C VAL A 145 5.04 -9.57 15.30
N THR A 146 4.75 -10.58 16.10
CA THR A 146 5.27 -10.78 17.47
C THR A 146 6.77 -10.65 17.54
N GLU A 147 7.51 -11.35 16.68
CA GLU A 147 8.98 -11.37 16.72
C GLU A 147 9.58 -9.98 16.42
N ASN A 148 9.03 -9.27 15.44
CA ASN A 148 9.50 -7.93 15.11
C ASN A 148 9.10 -6.92 16.16
N PHE A 149 7.91 -7.07 16.75
CA PHE A 149 7.44 -6.20 17.81
C PHE A 149 8.32 -6.28 19.08
N ARG A 150 8.87 -7.46 19.39
CA ARG A 150 9.82 -7.66 20.51
C ARG A 150 11.12 -6.84 20.38
N LEU A 151 11.39 -6.30 19.19
CA LEU A 151 12.59 -5.50 18.92
C LEU A 151 12.35 -4.00 19.14
N LEU A 152 11.12 -3.58 19.40
CA LEU A 152 10.82 -2.18 19.70
C LEU A 152 11.28 -1.84 21.12
N PRO A 153 11.89 -0.66 21.30
CA PRO A 153 12.27 -0.19 22.63
C PRO A 153 11.04 0.24 23.45
N ASP A 154 11.22 0.36 24.73
CA ASP A 154 10.27 1.01 25.67
C ASP A 154 8.90 0.30 25.78
N ILE A 155 8.83 -1.01 25.48
CA ILE A 155 7.62 -1.82 25.59
C ILE A 155 7.77 -2.84 26.73
N PRO A 156 6.87 -2.87 27.72
CA PRO A 156 6.92 -3.87 28.79
C PRO A 156 6.45 -5.23 28.27
N PHE A 157 7.29 -6.27 28.38
CA PHE A 157 6.89 -7.65 28.08
C PHE A 157 6.31 -8.40 29.28
N THR A 158 6.37 -7.76 30.47
CA THR A 158 5.73 -8.20 31.69
C THR A 158 5.05 -7.02 32.36
N ILE A 159 3.78 -7.15 32.72
CA ILE A 159 2.94 -6.09 33.31
C ILE A 159 2.30 -6.57 34.61
N ASP A 160 2.02 -5.65 35.51
CA ASP A 160 1.31 -5.95 36.77
C ASP A 160 -0.22 -5.95 36.52
N TYR A 161 -0.69 -6.97 35.80
CA TYR A 161 -2.10 -7.20 35.52
C TYR A 161 -2.39 -8.70 35.47
N GLN A 162 -3.43 -9.15 36.18
CA GLN A 162 -3.86 -10.54 36.17
C GLN A 162 -5.02 -10.74 35.20
N GLY A 163 -5.04 -11.87 34.52
CA GLY A 163 -6.04 -12.21 33.52
C GLY A 163 -5.62 -11.84 32.09
N ALA A 164 -6.54 -11.93 31.16
CA ALA A 164 -6.35 -11.68 29.73
C ALA A 164 -6.64 -10.23 29.37
N ILE A 165 -5.76 -9.57 28.60
CA ILE A 165 -5.94 -8.20 28.14
C ILE A 165 -5.35 -8.00 26.76
N GLU A 166 -6.10 -7.32 25.87
CA GLU A 166 -5.63 -6.77 24.61
C GLU A 166 -5.39 -5.27 24.71
N ILE A 167 -4.20 -4.81 24.33
CA ILE A 167 -3.79 -3.41 24.37
C ILE A 167 -3.54 -2.94 22.94
N ARG A 168 -4.22 -1.85 22.55
CA ARG A 168 -4.18 -1.30 21.19
C ARG A 168 -3.36 -0.03 21.10
N GLY A 169 -2.56 0.06 20.07
CA GLY A 169 -1.69 1.20 19.82
C GLY A 169 -1.41 1.42 18.35
N GLU A 170 -0.51 2.34 18.10
CA GLU A 170 -0.02 2.69 16.77
C GLU A 170 1.50 2.61 16.77
N ILE A 171 2.08 1.82 15.83
CA ILE A 171 3.51 1.84 15.55
C ILE A 171 3.79 3.00 14.60
N TYR A 172 4.80 3.79 14.90
CA TYR A 172 5.19 4.92 14.08
C TYR A 172 6.71 4.99 13.90
N MET A 173 7.14 5.72 12.89
CA MET A 173 8.55 6.06 12.69
C MET A 173 8.73 7.53 13.04
N PRO A 174 9.62 7.89 14.00
CA PRO A 174 9.94 9.28 14.28
C PRO A 174 10.44 10.00 13.02
N VAL A 175 10.08 11.28 12.87
CA VAL A 175 10.40 12.09 11.66
C VAL A 175 11.91 12.08 11.38
N LEU A 176 12.76 12.22 12.40
CA LEU A 176 14.21 12.18 12.22
C LEU A 176 14.72 10.82 11.75
N ALA A 177 14.14 9.72 12.24
CA ALA A 177 14.49 8.37 11.80
C ALA A 177 14.08 8.14 10.34
N PHE A 178 12.92 8.63 9.95
CA PHE A 178 12.43 8.58 8.57
C PHE A 178 13.34 9.35 7.60
N LEU A 179 13.75 10.57 7.97
CA LEU A 179 14.66 11.37 7.15
C LEU A 179 16.02 10.68 6.97
N ALA A 180 16.60 10.15 8.06
CA ALA A 180 17.85 9.41 8.01
C ALA A 180 17.74 8.12 7.16
N LEU A 181 16.63 7.39 7.30
CA LEU A 181 16.35 6.20 6.51
C LEU A 181 16.28 6.52 5.01
N ASN A 182 15.56 7.59 4.63
CA ASN A 182 15.42 7.97 3.24
C ASN A 182 16.74 8.54 2.65
N GLU A 183 17.59 9.18 3.46
CA GLU A 183 18.93 9.57 3.04
C GLU A 183 19.79 8.34 2.74
N PHE A 184 19.87 7.39 3.68
CA PHE A 184 20.55 6.12 3.47
C PHE A 184 20.05 5.39 2.20
N ARG A 185 18.73 5.37 1.96
CA ARG A 185 18.16 4.73 0.77
C ARG A 185 18.56 5.45 -0.52
N ARG A 186 18.63 6.79 -0.53
CA ARG A 186 19.10 7.58 -1.68
C ARG A 186 20.58 7.31 -1.97
N GLU A 187 21.43 7.31 -0.94
CA GLU A 187 22.86 7.02 -1.08
C GLU A 187 23.13 5.61 -1.63
N ASN A 188 22.26 4.65 -1.33
CA ASN A 188 22.35 3.27 -1.81
C ASN A 188 21.48 2.98 -3.05
N GLU A 189 20.96 4.01 -3.73
CA GLU A 189 20.11 3.91 -4.92
C GLU A 189 18.85 3.06 -4.71
N LEU A 190 18.34 2.99 -3.47
CA LEU A 190 17.13 2.28 -3.10
C LEU A 190 15.93 3.24 -3.21
N LYS A 191 14.76 2.69 -3.56
CA LYS A 191 13.52 3.47 -3.58
C LYS A 191 13.21 4.01 -2.19
N THR A 192 13.03 5.33 -2.04
CA THR A 192 12.65 5.98 -0.80
C THR A 192 11.23 5.64 -0.38
N PHE A 193 10.94 5.69 0.92
CA PHE A 193 9.58 5.64 1.42
C PHE A 193 8.91 6.99 1.23
N ALA A 194 7.62 6.97 1.01
CA ALA A 194 6.83 8.14 0.72
C ALA A 194 6.54 8.99 1.97
N ASN A 195 6.20 8.35 3.09
CA ASN A 195 5.93 8.97 4.37
C ASN A 195 6.34 8.05 5.54
N PRO A 196 6.39 8.58 6.79
CA PRO A 196 6.73 7.80 7.99
C PRO A 196 5.79 6.62 8.25
N ARG A 197 4.50 6.75 7.95
CA ARG A 197 3.50 5.67 8.08
C ARG A 197 3.84 4.47 7.20
N ASN A 198 4.10 4.70 5.91
CA ASN A 198 4.47 3.63 4.98
C ASN A 198 5.82 3.02 5.33
N ALA A 199 6.75 3.82 5.86
CA ALA A 199 8.02 3.33 6.37
C ALA A 199 7.82 2.43 7.60
N ALA A 200 6.94 2.81 8.53
CA ALA A 200 6.62 2.01 9.71
C ALA A 200 5.93 0.69 9.33
N ALA A 201 4.87 0.73 8.51
CA ALA A 201 4.13 -0.44 8.03
C ALA A 201 5.03 -1.44 7.27
N GLY A 202 5.88 -0.93 6.37
CA GLY A 202 6.83 -1.77 5.64
C GLY A 202 7.95 -2.33 6.52
N SER A 203 8.33 -1.62 7.58
CA SER A 203 9.41 -2.03 8.48
C SER A 203 8.99 -3.09 9.48
N ILE A 204 7.79 -2.98 10.09
CA ILE A 204 7.34 -3.97 11.08
C ILE A 204 7.09 -5.36 10.47
N LYS A 205 6.85 -5.43 9.16
CA LYS A 205 6.64 -6.66 8.40
C LYS A 205 7.92 -7.22 7.76
N LEU A 206 9.08 -6.64 8.02
CA LEU A 206 10.37 -7.13 7.50
C LEU A 206 10.70 -8.51 8.08
N LYS A 207 11.38 -9.32 7.26
CA LYS A 207 11.83 -10.66 7.64
C LYS A 207 13.16 -10.67 8.39
N ASN A 208 13.95 -9.62 8.22
CA ASN A 208 15.27 -9.47 8.84
C ASN A 208 15.14 -8.62 10.12
N SER A 209 15.35 -9.23 11.27
CA SER A 209 15.23 -8.58 12.58
C SER A 209 16.26 -7.47 12.81
N GLU A 210 17.48 -7.61 12.29
CA GLU A 210 18.50 -6.55 12.41
C GLU A 210 18.09 -5.30 11.60
N GLU A 211 17.45 -5.52 10.47
CA GLU A 211 16.90 -4.42 9.68
C GLU A 211 15.74 -3.73 10.41
N VAL A 212 14.86 -4.48 11.10
CA VAL A 212 13.79 -3.90 11.94
C VAL A 212 14.36 -3.01 13.03
N LYS A 213 15.39 -3.47 13.76
CA LYS A 213 16.07 -2.67 14.80
C LYS A 213 16.61 -1.35 14.25
N SER A 214 17.21 -1.39 13.05
CA SER A 214 17.78 -0.19 12.39
C SER A 214 16.72 0.84 11.98
N ARG A 215 15.44 0.48 11.97
CA ARG A 215 14.31 1.35 11.60
C ARG A 215 13.90 2.31 12.71
N HIS A 216 14.34 2.09 13.95
CA HIS A 216 14.00 2.91 15.11
C HIS A 216 12.51 3.14 15.31
N LEU A 217 11.69 2.09 15.07
CA LEU A 217 10.25 2.14 15.27
C LEU A 217 9.93 2.37 16.75
N LYS A 218 8.83 3.09 16.99
CA LYS A 218 8.23 3.31 18.30
C LYS A 218 6.74 3.01 18.27
N ALA A 219 6.11 2.88 19.44
CA ALA A 219 4.67 2.70 19.55
C ALA A 219 4.08 3.61 20.61
N LEU A 220 2.82 4.02 20.41
CA LEU A 220 1.98 4.71 21.40
C LEU A 220 0.66 3.96 21.52
N PHE A 221 0.15 3.88 22.75
CA PHE A 221 -1.04 3.08 23.07
C PHE A 221 -2.20 3.99 23.48
N TYR A 222 -3.43 3.62 23.05
CA TYR A 222 -4.58 4.51 23.15
C TYR A 222 -5.89 3.82 23.49
N ALA A 223 -5.94 2.49 23.58
CA ALA A 223 -7.15 1.76 23.89
C ALA A 223 -6.89 0.35 24.37
N LEU A 224 -7.91 -0.25 24.97
CA LEU A 224 -8.00 -1.69 25.19
C LEU A 224 -8.92 -2.33 24.15
N GLY A 225 -8.59 -3.54 23.73
CA GLY A 225 -9.47 -4.41 22.96
C GLY A 225 -10.32 -5.27 23.88
N TYR A 226 -9.80 -6.44 24.23
CA TYR A 226 -10.41 -7.34 25.20
C TYR A 226 -9.83 -7.07 26.60
N TYR A 227 -10.69 -7.17 27.63
CA TYR A 227 -10.30 -7.21 29.04
C TYR A 227 -11.41 -7.86 29.86
N GLU A 228 -11.05 -8.39 31.04
CA GLU A 228 -12.03 -8.93 31.96
C GLU A 228 -12.79 -7.79 32.66
N SER A 229 -14.13 -7.82 32.64
CA SER A 229 -15.00 -6.78 33.20
C SER A 229 -15.52 -7.19 34.57
N PRO A 230 -15.53 -6.29 35.59
CA PRO A 230 -15.06 -4.90 35.52
C PRO A 230 -13.55 -4.78 35.41
N LEU A 231 -13.08 -3.73 34.68
CA LEU A 231 -11.65 -3.44 34.59
C LEU A 231 -11.15 -2.88 35.92
N LEU A 232 -10.41 -3.69 36.65
CA LEU A 232 -9.89 -3.35 37.97
C LEU A 232 -8.36 -3.22 37.91
N TYR A 233 -7.84 -2.19 38.56
CA TYR A 233 -6.41 -2.03 38.78
C TYR A 233 -6.16 -1.42 40.15
N LYS A 234 -5.36 -2.11 40.99
CA LYS A 234 -5.11 -1.70 42.38
C LYS A 234 -6.38 -1.41 43.18
N ASP A 235 -7.39 -2.29 43.03
CA ASP A 235 -8.72 -2.20 43.67
C ASP A 235 -9.58 -1.01 43.22
N GLU A 236 -9.16 -0.23 42.22
CA GLU A 236 -9.95 0.83 41.61
C GLU A 236 -10.60 0.38 40.30
N VAL A 237 -11.84 0.82 40.10
CA VAL A 237 -12.53 0.60 38.81
C VAL A 237 -12.08 1.65 37.80
N ILE A 238 -11.63 1.19 36.64
CA ILE A 238 -11.31 2.07 35.52
C ILE A 238 -12.59 2.28 34.72
N ASP A 239 -13.21 3.44 34.88
CA ASP A 239 -14.52 3.80 34.30
C ASP A 239 -14.42 4.96 33.28
N LYS A 240 -13.24 5.57 33.11
CA LYS A 240 -13.00 6.72 32.24
C LYS A 240 -11.87 6.47 31.25
N GLN A 241 -12.00 7.00 30.02
CA GLN A 241 -10.96 6.94 28.98
C GLN A 241 -9.64 7.58 29.45
N THR A 242 -9.71 8.73 30.11
CA THR A 242 -8.51 9.38 30.68
C THR A 242 -7.82 8.48 31.71
N ARG A 243 -8.57 7.84 32.61
CA ARG A 243 -8.01 6.92 33.62
C ARG A 243 -7.48 5.63 32.99
N LEU A 244 -8.09 5.17 31.87
CA LEU A 244 -7.58 4.05 31.09
C LEU A 244 -6.18 4.36 30.52
N LEU A 245 -5.97 5.56 30.03
CA LEU A 245 -4.65 5.98 29.52
C LEU A 245 -3.64 6.14 30.65
N ASP A 246 -4.04 6.67 31.81
CA ASP A 246 -3.18 6.71 33.01
C ASP A 246 -2.78 5.30 33.45
N PHE A 247 -3.73 4.36 33.41
CA PHE A 247 -3.46 2.94 33.69
C PHE A 247 -2.44 2.33 32.73
N LEU A 248 -2.52 2.64 31.41
CA LEU A 248 -1.52 2.19 30.44
C LEU A 248 -0.14 2.77 30.75
N ASP A 249 -0.05 4.07 31.10
CA ASP A 249 1.21 4.70 31.52
C ASP A 249 1.77 4.03 32.79
N GLU A 250 0.92 3.72 33.78
CA GLU A 250 1.32 3.04 35.03
C GLU A 250 1.81 1.60 34.77
N LEU A 251 1.29 0.91 33.75
CA LEU A 251 1.80 -0.39 33.28
C LEU A 251 3.09 -0.28 32.48
N GLY A 252 3.54 0.94 32.15
CA GLY A 252 4.77 1.20 31.39
C GLY A 252 4.58 1.31 29.88
N PHE A 253 3.36 1.40 29.38
CA PHE A 253 3.09 1.64 27.96
C PHE A 253 3.13 3.15 27.64
N PRO A 254 3.94 3.59 26.67
CA PRO A 254 3.89 4.98 26.25
C PRO A 254 2.53 5.36 25.70
N THR A 255 1.92 6.43 26.18
CA THR A 255 0.67 6.99 25.63
C THR A 255 0.90 8.35 24.97
N GLY A 256 -0.03 8.78 24.11
CA GLY A 256 0.04 10.09 23.46
C GLY A 256 -0.43 11.25 24.35
N LYS A 257 -0.17 12.49 23.89
CA LYS A 257 -0.75 13.70 24.48
C LYS A 257 -2.28 13.60 24.47
N ARG A 258 -2.91 13.88 25.60
CA ARG A 258 -4.35 13.85 25.79
C ARG A 258 -4.83 15.00 26.63
N THR A 259 -6.11 15.35 26.49
CA THR A 259 -6.75 16.38 27.29
C THR A 259 -8.20 15.98 27.61
N LEU A 260 -8.59 16.15 28.87
CA LEU A 260 -10.00 16.05 29.29
C LEU A 260 -10.71 17.37 28.91
N CYS A 261 -11.75 17.25 28.09
CA CYS A 261 -12.58 18.36 27.64
C CYS A 261 -13.99 18.20 28.22
N LYS A 262 -14.46 19.21 28.94
CA LYS A 262 -15.79 19.22 29.60
C LYS A 262 -16.92 19.68 28.69
N ASN A 263 -16.59 20.32 27.58
CA ASN A 263 -17.53 20.89 26.63
C ASN A 263 -16.91 21.04 25.25
N TYR A 264 -17.73 21.40 24.24
CA TYR A 264 -17.28 21.61 22.86
C TYR A 264 -16.16 22.66 22.74
N LYS A 265 -16.25 23.76 23.52
CA LYS A 265 -15.25 24.83 23.40
C LYS A 265 -13.84 24.34 23.76
N GLU A 266 -13.71 23.52 24.79
CA GLU A 266 -12.42 22.92 25.17
C GLU A 266 -11.92 21.92 24.11
N VAL A 267 -12.82 21.19 23.45
CA VAL A 267 -12.48 20.33 22.31
C VAL A 267 -11.99 21.16 21.12
N GLU A 268 -12.71 22.22 20.77
CA GLU A 268 -12.34 23.15 19.69
C GLU A 268 -10.96 23.78 19.94
N ASP A 269 -10.72 24.31 21.16
CA ASP A 269 -9.46 24.93 21.54
C ASP A 269 -8.30 23.92 21.43
N PHE A 270 -8.48 22.68 21.88
CA PHE A 270 -7.49 21.63 21.72
C PHE A 270 -7.22 21.29 20.24
N CYS A 271 -8.26 21.25 19.41
CA CYS A 271 -8.11 21.00 17.98
C CYS A 271 -7.30 22.11 17.29
N LEU A 272 -7.66 23.35 17.51
CA LEU A 272 -6.99 24.52 16.92
C LEU A 272 -5.54 24.66 17.39
N GLN A 273 -5.28 24.47 18.69
CA GLN A 273 -3.92 24.51 19.24
C GLN A 273 -3.06 23.39 18.63
N THR A 274 -3.58 22.16 18.57
CA THR A 274 -2.83 21.02 18.04
C THR A 274 -2.53 21.18 16.55
N GLU A 275 -3.46 21.72 15.77
CA GLU A 275 -3.24 22.00 14.34
C GLU A 275 -2.09 22.99 14.12
N GLN A 276 -1.91 23.98 15.01
CA GLN A 276 -0.77 24.92 14.96
C GLN A 276 0.54 24.26 15.39
N GLU A 277 0.50 23.42 16.44
CA GLU A 277 1.66 22.79 17.05
C GLU A 277 2.13 21.51 16.33
N ARG A 278 1.34 20.94 15.40
CA ARG A 278 1.59 19.60 14.81
C ARG A 278 3.00 19.41 14.24
N TYR A 279 3.60 20.46 13.69
CA TYR A 279 4.95 20.40 13.10
C TYR A 279 6.09 20.39 14.14
N THR A 280 5.79 20.62 15.41
CA THR A 280 6.75 20.53 16.52
C THR A 280 6.77 19.16 17.17
N ILE A 281 5.81 18.29 16.82
CA ILE A 281 5.69 16.94 17.34
C ILE A 281 6.71 16.04 16.61
N PRO A 282 7.46 15.17 17.34
CA PRO A 282 8.53 14.36 16.74
C PRO A 282 8.04 13.19 15.87
N TYR A 283 6.74 13.07 15.66
CA TYR A 283 6.08 12.08 14.82
C TYR A 283 4.87 12.70 14.10
N ASP A 284 4.47 12.11 13.00
CA ASP A 284 3.33 12.61 12.22
C ASP A 284 2.00 12.29 12.89
N ILE A 285 1.08 13.26 12.81
CA ILE A 285 -0.32 13.14 13.23
C ILE A 285 -1.21 13.63 12.10
N ASP A 286 -2.28 12.89 11.80
CA ASP A 286 -3.26 13.25 10.75
C ASP A 286 -4.53 13.89 11.33
N GLY A 287 -4.60 14.08 12.66
CA GLY A 287 -5.75 14.64 13.31
C GLY A 287 -5.80 14.46 14.82
N ILE A 288 -7.00 14.47 15.34
CA ILE A 288 -7.34 14.31 16.76
C ILE A 288 -8.48 13.31 16.88
N VAL A 289 -8.37 12.39 17.84
CA VAL A 289 -9.48 11.48 18.19
C VAL A 289 -10.20 12.02 19.41
N ILE A 290 -11.49 12.26 19.27
CA ILE A 290 -12.36 12.74 20.32
C ILE A 290 -13.24 11.57 20.77
N LYS A 291 -13.14 11.17 22.04
CA LYS A 291 -13.87 10.03 22.62
C LYS A 291 -14.73 10.50 23.79
N VAL A 292 -15.92 9.95 23.93
CA VAL A 292 -16.69 10.10 25.18
C VAL A 292 -15.87 9.54 26.34
N ASN A 293 -15.67 10.32 27.40
CA ASN A 293 -14.73 9.97 28.46
C ASN A 293 -15.22 8.83 29.38
N ASN A 294 -16.52 8.69 29.58
CA ASN A 294 -17.09 7.64 30.43
C ASN A 294 -17.22 6.32 29.63
N LEU A 295 -16.61 5.22 30.13
CA LEU A 295 -16.60 3.92 29.44
C LEU A 295 -17.96 3.23 29.41
N GLU A 296 -18.84 3.44 30.43
CA GLU A 296 -20.20 2.91 30.43
C GLU A 296 -21.08 3.63 29.40
N ASP A 297 -20.87 4.94 29.20
CA ASP A 297 -21.56 5.70 28.15
C ASP A 297 -21.07 5.29 26.76
N GLN A 298 -19.78 4.94 26.59
CA GLN A 298 -19.28 4.34 25.34
C GLN A 298 -20.02 3.03 25.01
N LYS A 299 -20.25 2.16 26.02
CA LYS A 299 -21.01 0.91 25.85
C LYS A 299 -22.49 1.19 25.49
N LYS A 300 -23.15 2.18 26.14
CA LYS A 300 -24.55 2.57 25.84
C LYS A 300 -24.70 3.09 24.41
N LEU A 301 -23.81 3.96 23.96
CA LEU A 301 -23.80 4.50 22.60
C LEU A 301 -23.55 3.43 21.55
N GLY A 302 -22.71 2.44 21.85
CA GLY A 302 -22.47 1.27 21.04
C GLY A 302 -21.71 1.57 19.74
N TRP A 303 -21.99 0.76 18.72
CA TRP A 303 -21.23 0.69 17.48
C TRP A 303 -22.14 0.75 16.26
N THR A 304 -21.60 1.24 15.16
CA THR A 304 -22.10 0.95 13.81
C THR A 304 -21.42 -0.32 13.28
N ALA A 305 -21.74 -0.75 12.08
CA ALA A 305 -21.03 -1.87 11.45
C ALA A 305 -19.51 -1.63 11.28
N LYS A 306 -19.07 -0.37 11.15
CA LYS A 306 -17.68 0.00 10.84
C LYS A 306 -16.96 0.76 11.95
N SER A 307 -17.67 1.54 12.75
CA SER A 307 -17.07 2.49 13.70
C SER A 307 -17.84 2.59 15.03
N PRO A 308 -17.18 3.01 16.13
CA PRO A 308 -17.85 3.33 17.38
C PRO A 308 -18.69 4.61 17.23
N LYS A 309 -19.88 4.67 17.87
CA LYS A 309 -20.71 5.87 17.91
C LYS A 309 -20.22 6.90 18.93
N TRP A 310 -19.32 6.51 19.81
CA TRP A 310 -18.78 7.30 20.92
C TRP A 310 -17.42 7.95 20.65
N ALA A 311 -16.88 7.78 19.44
CA ALA A 311 -15.62 8.39 19.03
C ALA A 311 -15.69 8.90 17.60
N ILE A 312 -14.97 10.00 17.34
CA ILE A 312 -14.80 10.61 16.02
C ILE A 312 -13.35 11.05 15.83
N ALA A 313 -12.85 10.96 14.61
CA ALA A 313 -11.54 11.45 14.22
C ALA A 313 -11.68 12.78 13.47
N TYR A 314 -11.31 13.90 14.11
CA TYR A 314 -11.14 15.18 13.42
C TYR A 314 -9.82 15.15 12.66
N LYS A 315 -9.88 15.15 11.34
CA LYS A 315 -8.71 15.15 10.46
C LYS A 315 -8.36 16.56 10.04
N PHE A 316 -7.06 16.88 10.09
CA PHE A 316 -6.56 18.16 9.59
C PHE A 316 -6.74 18.27 8.09
N LYS A 317 -7.04 19.49 7.63
CA LYS A 317 -7.05 19.74 6.19
C LYS A 317 -5.63 19.56 5.64
N PRO A 318 -5.50 18.97 4.43
CA PRO A 318 -4.23 18.90 3.74
C PRO A 318 -3.60 20.30 3.63
N GLU A 319 -2.27 20.36 3.77
CA GLU A 319 -1.56 21.63 3.57
C GLU A 319 -1.63 22.04 2.11
N GLU A 320 -2.24 23.21 1.85
CA GLU A 320 -2.37 23.80 0.52
C GLU A 320 -1.38 24.95 0.36
N LYS A 321 -0.66 24.97 -0.76
CA LYS A 321 0.26 26.08 -1.09
C LYS A 321 0.06 26.54 -2.51
N GLU A 322 0.13 27.85 -2.67
CA GLU A 322 0.19 28.45 -4.01
C GLU A 322 1.61 28.40 -4.56
N THR A 323 1.73 28.02 -5.83
CA THR A 323 2.96 28.11 -6.60
C THR A 323 2.65 28.44 -8.06
N VAL A 324 3.69 28.64 -8.88
CA VAL A 324 3.53 29.03 -10.30
C VAL A 324 3.76 27.81 -11.19
N LEU A 325 2.88 27.59 -12.14
CA LEU A 325 3.05 26.64 -13.22
C LEU A 325 4.06 27.17 -14.24
N GLU A 326 5.27 26.60 -14.27
CA GLU A 326 6.32 27.00 -15.21
C GLU A 326 6.16 26.36 -16.59
N SER A 327 5.86 25.08 -16.63
CA SER A 327 5.64 24.31 -17.86
C SER A 327 4.84 23.04 -17.62
N VAL A 328 4.42 22.38 -18.71
CA VAL A 328 3.82 21.05 -18.68
C VAL A 328 4.62 20.14 -19.58
N SER A 329 5.07 19.02 -19.05
CA SER A 329 5.72 17.94 -19.80
C SER A 329 4.74 16.79 -20.03
N PHE A 330 4.83 16.16 -21.21
CA PHE A 330 3.97 15.03 -21.59
C PHE A 330 4.83 13.78 -21.69
N GLN A 331 4.65 12.85 -20.76
CA GLN A 331 5.45 11.64 -20.66
C GLN A 331 4.73 10.46 -21.31
N VAL A 332 5.44 9.68 -22.11
CA VAL A 332 4.89 8.49 -22.77
C VAL A 332 5.25 7.24 -21.93
N GLY A 333 4.24 6.56 -21.45
CA GLY A 333 4.39 5.33 -20.68
C GLY A 333 4.64 4.09 -21.54
N ARG A 334 4.87 2.95 -20.89
CA ARG A 334 5.14 1.65 -21.52
C ARG A 334 4.03 1.20 -22.48
N THR A 335 2.79 1.46 -22.14
CA THR A 335 1.61 1.11 -22.93
C THR A 335 1.26 2.16 -24.00
N GLY A 336 2.08 3.20 -24.12
CA GLY A 336 1.80 4.34 -25.00
C GLY A 336 0.98 5.44 -24.35
N ALA A 337 0.45 5.25 -23.14
CA ALA A 337 -0.31 6.27 -22.43
C ALA A 337 0.51 7.56 -22.26
N VAL A 338 -0.08 8.70 -22.63
CA VAL A 338 0.54 10.01 -22.52
C VAL A 338 0.01 10.71 -21.27
N THR A 339 0.89 10.88 -20.29
CA THR A 339 0.54 11.49 -19.00
C THR A 339 1.12 12.90 -18.91
N PRO A 340 0.29 13.93 -18.65
CA PRO A 340 0.77 15.29 -18.44
C PRO A 340 1.29 15.45 -17.00
N VAL A 341 2.41 16.14 -16.87
CA VAL A 341 3.04 16.48 -15.58
C VAL A 341 3.31 17.98 -15.54
N ALA A 342 2.75 18.66 -14.55
CA ALA A 342 3.03 20.06 -14.29
C ALA A 342 4.42 20.22 -13.68
N ASN A 343 5.25 21.09 -14.25
CA ASN A 343 6.50 21.53 -13.69
C ASN A 343 6.23 22.87 -12.97
N LEU A 344 6.49 22.92 -11.68
CA LEU A 344 6.11 24.00 -10.78
C LEU A 344 7.34 24.71 -10.24
N LYS A 345 7.22 26.01 -9.99
CA LYS A 345 8.20 26.69 -9.14
C LYS A 345 8.28 25.95 -7.81
N PRO A 346 9.49 25.54 -7.36
CA PRO A 346 9.62 24.76 -6.14
C PRO A 346 8.94 25.40 -4.92
N VAL A 347 8.11 24.64 -4.23
CA VAL A 347 7.37 25.07 -3.03
C VAL A 347 7.45 24.01 -1.94
N LEU A 348 7.61 24.44 -0.68
CA LEU A 348 7.66 23.55 0.47
C LEU A 348 6.24 23.20 0.92
N ILE A 349 5.90 21.91 0.91
CA ILE A 349 4.60 21.37 1.38
C ILE A 349 4.89 20.15 2.24
N SER A 350 4.37 20.14 3.48
CA SER A 350 4.53 19.05 4.45
C SER A 350 5.97 18.56 4.51
N GLY A 351 6.91 19.47 4.75
CA GLY A 351 8.33 19.18 4.96
C GLY A 351 9.14 18.74 3.73
N SER A 352 8.55 18.68 2.54
CA SER A 352 9.29 18.36 1.30
C SER A 352 9.07 19.38 0.19
N THR A 353 10.10 19.58 -0.64
CA THR A 353 10.04 20.49 -1.78
C THR A 353 9.32 19.81 -2.95
N VAL A 354 8.21 20.42 -3.37
CA VAL A 354 7.41 19.99 -4.52
C VAL A 354 7.76 20.86 -5.73
N SER A 355 8.21 20.22 -6.82
CA SER A 355 8.51 20.86 -8.11
C SER A 355 7.75 20.25 -9.28
N HIS A 356 7.03 19.15 -9.04
CA HIS A 356 6.23 18.47 -10.05
C HIS A 356 4.89 18.04 -9.46
N ALA A 357 3.80 18.13 -10.25
CA ALA A 357 2.48 17.64 -9.87
C ALA A 357 1.84 16.88 -11.03
N THR A 358 1.09 15.83 -10.74
CA THR A 358 0.34 15.13 -11.78
C THR A 358 -0.84 15.95 -12.28
N LEU A 359 -1.10 15.85 -13.56
CA LEU A 359 -2.30 16.39 -14.22
C LEU A 359 -3.19 15.26 -14.78
N HIS A 360 -2.91 14.02 -14.37
CA HIS A 360 -3.63 12.80 -14.71
C HIS A 360 -3.84 12.61 -16.23
N ASN A 361 -4.65 13.44 -16.89
CA ASN A 361 -5.04 13.31 -18.30
C ASN A 361 -5.40 14.66 -18.95
N ALA A 362 -5.84 14.62 -20.19
CA ALA A 362 -6.26 15.82 -20.95
C ALA A 362 -7.50 16.50 -20.35
N ASP A 363 -8.43 15.72 -19.78
CA ASP A 363 -9.67 16.24 -19.22
C ASP A 363 -9.42 17.06 -17.96
N GLU A 364 -8.44 16.68 -17.17
CA GLU A 364 -8.04 17.43 -15.97
C GLU A 364 -7.41 18.79 -16.32
N ILE A 365 -6.58 18.84 -17.38
CA ILE A 365 -6.04 20.12 -17.89
C ILE A 365 -7.20 21.03 -18.30
N LYS A 366 -8.21 20.48 -19.00
CA LYS A 366 -9.38 21.22 -19.45
C LYS A 366 -10.28 21.64 -18.29
N ARG A 367 -10.50 20.74 -17.29
CA ARG A 367 -11.30 21.03 -16.09
C ARG A 367 -10.72 22.19 -15.30
N LEU A 368 -9.39 22.22 -15.16
CA LEU A 368 -8.66 23.28 -14.46
C LEU A 368 -8.55 24.58 -15.27
N ASP A 369 -8.88 24.57 -16.56
CA ASP A 369 -8.63 25.70 -17.50
C ASP A 369 -7.19 26.24 -17.34
N LEU A 370 -6.21 25.33 -17.42
CA LEU A 370 -4.83 25.58 -17.01
C LEU A 370 -4.08 26.39 -18.08
N HIS A 371 -3.39 27.47 -17.66
CA HIS A 371 -2.57 28.32 -18.51
C HIS A 371 -1.13 28.36 -18.00
N TYR A 372 -0.16 28.52 -18.90
CA TYR A 372 1.24 28.71 -18.52
C TYR A 372 1.41 30.02 -17.73
N GLY A 373 2.12 29.93 -16.62
CA GLY A 373 2.33 31.04 -15.69
C GLY A 373 1.21 31.21 -14.66
N ASP A 374 0.17 30.34 -14.66
CA ASP A 374 -0.89 30.38 -13.65
C ASP A 374 -0.32 30.17 -12.25
N THR A 375 -0.89 30.91 -11.30
CA THR A 375 -0.75 30.57 -9.88
C THR A 375 -1.72 29.45 -9.56
N VAL A 376 -1.18 28.30 -9.14
CA VAL A 376 -1.94 27.08 -8.87
C VAL A 376 -1.87 26.71 -7.40
N LEU A 377 -2.98 26.20 -6.87
CA LEU A 377 -3.06 25.66 -5.52
C LEU A 377 -2.68 24.19 -5.57
N VAL A 378 -1.62 23.83 -4.85
CA VAL A 378 -1.04 22.48 -4.83
C VAL A 378 -1.20 21.86 -3.46
N VAL A 379 -1.58 20.60 -3.44
CA VAL A 379 -1.61 19.74 -2.24
C VAL A 379 -0.82 18.46 -2.51
N LYS A 380 -0.49 17.75 -1.44
CA LYS A 380 -0.06 16.36 -1.55
C LYS A 380 -1.25 15.44 -1.28
N SER A 381 -1.62 14.67 -2.28
CA SER A 381 -2.62 13.61 -2.15
C SER A 381 -2.05 12.47 -1.30
N GLY A 382 -2.72 12.11 -0.19
CA GLY A 382 -2.22 11.10 0.76
C GLY A 382 -0.84 11.44 1.33
N GLU A 383 -0.54 12.74 1.47
CA GLU A 383 0.78 13.28 1.89
C GLU A 383 1.96 12.89 0.98
N ILE A 384 1.70 12.29 -0.18
CA ILE A 384 2.71 11.69 -1.07
C ILE A 384 2.75 12.35 -2.44
N ILE A 385 1.65 12.32 -3.19
CA ILE A 385 1.61 12.69 -4.60
C ILE A 385 1.13 14.13 -4.78
N PRO A 386 1.98 15.04 -5.26
CA PRO A 386 1.56 16.42 -5.53
C PRO A 386 0.51 16.48 -6.65
N LYS A 387 -0.56 17.23 -6.40
CA LYS A 387 -1.70 17.42 -7.29
C LYS A 387 -2.09 18.88 -7.31
N ILE A 388 -2.52 19.38 -8.44
CA ILE A 388 -3.12 20.71 -8.56
C ILE A 388 -4.62 20.61 -8.26
N LEU A 389 -5.09 21.34 -7.24
CA LEU A 389 -6.51 21.40 -6.88
C LEU A 389 -7.26 22.43 -7.72
N ALA A 390 -6.69 23.63 -7.85
CA ALA A 390 -7.34 24.76 -8.46
C ALA A 390 -6.33 25.75 -9.06
N VAL A 391 -6.81 26.58 -9.93
CA VAL A 391 -6.10 27.74 -10.49
C VAL A 391 -6.63 29.00 -9.84
N ASN A 392 -5.72 29.86 -9.36
CA ASN A 392 -6.07 31.21 -8.89
C ASN A 392 -6.18 32.15 -10.09
N VAL A 393 -7.37 32.18 -10.71
CA VAL A 393 -7.62 32.96 -11.91
C VAL A 393 -7.39 34.47 -11.71
N SER A 394 -7.56 34.98 -10.48
CA SER A 394 -7.32 36.40 -10.19
C SER A 394 -5.84 36.80 -10.32
N LYS A 395 -4.92 35.82 -10.21
CA LYS A 395 -3.47 36.00 -10.37
C LYS A 395 -2.95 35.56 -11.74
N ARG A 396 -3.83 35.21 -12.68
CA ARG A 396 -3.44 34.75 -14.02
C ARG A 396 -2.75 35.89 -14.79
N PRO A 397 -1.57 35.64 -15.40
CA PRO A 397 -0.88 36.66 -16.18
C PRO A 397 -1.72 37.10 -17.39
N VAL A 398 -1.72 38.42 -17.67
CA VAL A 398 -2.35 38.95 -18.88
C VAL A 398 -1.64 38.36 -20.11
N ASN A 399 -2.40 37.83 -21.07
CA ASN A 399 -1.90 37.13 -22.26
C ASN A 399 -1.25 35.76 -22.00
N SER A 400 -1.54 35.10 -20.89
CA SER A 400 -1.13 33.70 -20.68
C SER A 400 -1.74 32.78 -21.75
N LYS A 401 -0.97 31.78 -22.18
CA LYS A 401 -1.43 30.80 -23.19
C LYS A 401 -2.02 29.58 -22.47
N PRO A 402 -3.17 29.04 -22.96
CA PRO A 402 -3.72 27.82 -22.40
C PRO A 402 -2.77 26.63 -22.61
N VAL A 403 -2.75 25.71 -21.65
CA VAL A 403 -2.06 24.43 -21.79
C VAL A 403 -2.92 23.53 -22.68
N ILE A 404 -2.39 23.18 -23.83
CA ILE A 404 -3.08 22.32 -24.81
C ILE A 404 -2.44 20.94 -24.78
N PHE A 405 -3.27 19.90 -24.57
CA PHE A 405 -2.81 18.52 -24.69
C PHE A 405 -2.45 18.23 -26.14
N PRO A 406 -1.27 17.63 -26.44
CA PRO A 406 -0.81 17.43 -27.81
C PRO A 406 -1.73 16.46 -28.57
N ALA A 407 -1.99 16.74 -29.84
CA ALA A 407 -2.70 15.83 -30.73
C ALA A 407 -1.79 14.69 -31.22
N THR A 408 -0.46 14.87 -31.15
CA THR A 408 0.55 13.91 -31.58
C THR A 408 1.45 13.52 -30.42
N CYS A 409 2.03 12.33 -30.50
CA CYS A 409 3.01 11.85 -29.54
C CYS A 409 4.22 12.79 -29.44
N PRO A 410 4.60 13.24 -28.25
CA PRO A 410 5.71 14.19 -28.07
C PRO A 410 7.09 13.60 -28.45
N VAL A 411 7.18 12.29 -28.66
CA VAL A 411 8.45 11.61 -28.95
C VAL A 411 8.53 11.15 -30.40
N CYS A 412 7.47 10.54 -30.95
CA CYS A 412 7.52 9.95 -32.29
C CYS A 412 6.55 10.64 -33.30
N ASN A 413 5.85 11.69 -32.91
CA ASN A 413 4.92 12.48 -33.70
C ASN A 413 3.72 11.71 -34.31
N SER A 414 3.50 10.44 -33.94
CA SER A 414 2.29 9.71 -34.35
C SER A 414 1.04 10.33 -33.74
N LEU A 415 -0.06 10.35 -34.48
CA LEU A 415 -1.37 10.79 -33.95
C LEU A 415 -1.75 9.97 -32.73
N LEU A 416 -2.13 10.66 -31.65
CA LEU A 416 -2.63 10.02 -30.45
C LEU A 416 -4.04 9.49 -30.66
N GLN A 417 -4.34 8.34 -30.08
CA GLN A 417 -5.66 7.74 -30.05
C GLN A 417 -6.20 7.79 -28.63
N ARG A 418 -7.49 7.97 -28.49
CA ARG A 418 -8.19 7.94 -27.20
C ARG A 418 -9.08 6.71 -27.16
N ASP A 419 -9.13 6.01 -26.02
CA ASP A 419 -10.09 4.93 -25.80
C ASP A 419 -11.52 5.50 -25.90
N GLU A 420 -12.43 4.78 -26.54
CA GLU A 420 -13.82 5.24 -26.79
C GLU A 420 -14.55 5.61 -25.49
N ASP A 421 -14.34 4.83 -24.41
CA ASP A 421 -14.91 5.05 -23.07
C ASP A 421 -13.89 5.56 -22.04
N GLY A 422 -12.66 5.91 -22.46
CA GLY A 422 -11.55 6.22 -21.59
C GLY A 422 -11.13 7.68 -21.57
N SER A 423 -10.45 8.08 -20.50
CA SER A 423 -9.87 9.43 -20.33
C SER A 423 -8.42 9.52 -20.80
N ILE A 424 -7.80 8.41 -21.25
CA ILE A 424 -6.37 8.33 -21.55
C ILE A 424 -6.12 8.42 -23.04
N ASN A 425 -5.14 9.23 -23.44
CA ASN A 425 -4.65 9.32 -24.81
C ASN A 425 -3.41 8.47 -24.98
N TYR A 426 -3.33 7.66 -26.05
CA TYR A 426 -2.26 6.71 -26.31
C TYR A 426 -1.53 7.01 -27.61
N CYS A 427 -0.22 6.79 -27.60
CA CYS A 427 0.59 6.67 -28.79
C CYS A 427 0.44 5.25 -29.36
N PRO A 428 -0.15 5.06 -30.56
CA PRO A 428 -0.36 3.74 -31.16
C PRO A 428 0.91 3.13 -31.76
N ASN A 429 2.00 3.90 -31.88
CA ASN A 429 3.24 3.45 -32.51
C ASN A 429 4.03 2.53 -31.58
N ALA A 430 3.97 1.23 -31.83
CA ALA A 430 4.72 0.22 -31.08
C ALA A 430 6.25 0.43 -31.10
N ASN A 431 6.77 1.12 -32.13
CA ASN A 431 8.18 1.47 -32.32
C ASN A 431 8.53 2.86 -31.75
N CYS A 432 7.66 3.47 -30.96
CA CYS A 432 7.96 4.73 -30.29
C CYS A 432 9.17 4.56 -29.35
N PRO A 433 10.26 5.37 -29.49
CA PRO A 433 11.46 5.24 -28.66
C PRO A 433 11.17 5.27 -27.17
N ALA A 434 10.22 6.11 -26.73
CA ALA A 434 9.80 6.15 -25.32
C ALA A 434 9.14 4.84 -24.87
N GLN A 435 8.28 4.24 -25.70
CA GLN A 435 7.67 2.95 -25.37
C GLN A 435 8.71 1.83 -25.32
N ILE A 436 9.66 1.81 -26.27
CA ILE A 436 10.77 0.85 -26.29
C ILE A 436 11.58 0.98 -25.00
N GLN A 437 11.98 2.19 -24.62
CA GLN A 437 12.74 2.43 -23.39
C GLN A 437 11.97 1.93 -22.17
N ARG A 438 10.70 2.25 -22.02
CA ARG A 438 9.87 1.82 -20.88
C ARG A 438 9.61 0.31 -20.85
N LYS A 439 9.50 -0.33 -22.02
CA LYS A 439 9.40 -1.80 -22.12
C LYS A 439 10.70 -2.47 -21.66
N LEU A 440 11.86 -1.94 -22.04
CA LEU A 440 13.17 -2.42 -21.61
C LEU A 440 13.39 -2.23 -20.11
N GLU A 441 13.04 -1.06 -19.56
CA GLU A 441 13.07 -0.78 -18.13
C GLU A 441 12.19 -1.77 -17.34
N HIS A 442 10.97 -2.02 -17.81
CA HIS A 442 10.07 -3.00 -17.19
C HIS A 442 10.63 -4.41 -17.26
N PHE A 443 11.17 -4.80 -18.43
CA PHE A 443 11.76 -6.13 -18.62
C PHE A 443 12.95 -6.36 -17.68
N ALA A 444 13.82 -5.36 -17.53
CA ALA A 444 14.99 -5.43 -16.66
C ALA A 444 14.67 -5.31 -15.16
N ALA A 445 13.44 -4.88 -14.79
CA ALA A 445 13.08 -4.61 -13.41
C ALA A 445 13.25 -5.81 -12.47
N ARG A 446 13.45 -5.54 -11.17
CA ARG A 446 13.65 -6.55 -10.12
C ARG A 446 12.52 -7.58 -10.06
N GLU A 447 11.28 -7.14 -10.24
CA GLU A 447 10.09 -7.98 -10.23
C GLU A 447 9.92 -8.78 -11.54
N ALA A 448 10.60 -8.39 -12.61
CA ALA A 448 10.60 -9.06 -13.91
C ALA A 448 11.85 -9.95 -14.06
N MET A 449 12.78 -9.62 -14.96
CA MET A 449 13.98 -10.43 -15.21
C MET A 449 15.11 -10.16 -14.22
N ASP A 450 15.00 -9.11 -13.37
CA ASP A 450 15.97 -8.74 -12.33
C ASP A 450 17.40 -8.60 -12.87
N ILE A 451 17.56 -7.75 -13.88
CA ILE A 451 18.86 -7.50 -14.50
C ILE A 451 19.54 -6.32 -13.80
N TYR A 452 20.26 -6.63 -12.74
CA TYR A 452 20.98 -5.61 -11.98
C TYR A 452 22.01 -4.87 -12.83
N GLY A 453 22.02 -3.54 -12.74
CA GLY A 453 22.91 -2.67 -13.50
C GLY A 453 22.34 -2.17 -14.84
N LEU A 454 21.22 -2.71 -15.32
CA LEU A 454 20.54 -2.24 -16.53
C LEU A 454 19.43 -1.22 -16.16
N GLY A 455 19.82 -0.07 -15.63
CA GLY A 455 18.92 1.01 -15.23
C GLY A 455 18.54 1.94 -16.38
N SER A 456 17.58 2.87 -16.12
CA SER A 456 17.00 3.79 -17.11
C SER A 456 18.04 4.60 -17.89
N SER A 457 19.08 5.13 -17.22
CA SER A 457 20.11 5.93 -17.88
C SER A 457 21.01 5.10 -18.82
N LEU A 458 21.33 3.85 -18.46
CA LEU A 458 22.09 2.96 -19.33
C LEU A 458 21.25 2.51 -20.52
N ILE A 459 19.99 2.14 -20.31
CA ILE A 459 19.05 1.78 -21.38
C ILE A 459 18.92 2.91 -22.40
N ALA A 460 18.72 4.15 -21.94
CA ALA A 460 18.64 5.31 -22.83
C ALA A 460 19.90 5.44 -23.72
N ARG A 461 21.10 5.33 -23.13
CA ARG A 461 22.37 5.39 -23.87
C ARG A 461 22.56 4.22 -24.86
N LEU A 462 22.12 3.02 -24.48
CA LEU A 462 22.20 1.85 -25.36
C LEU A 462 21.26 1.99 -26.58
N ILE A 463 20.10 2.63 -26.38
CA ILE A 463 19.19 2.99 -27.47
C ILE A 463 19.82 4.06 -28.36
N GLU A 464 20.34 5.15 -27.78
CA GLU A 464 21.00 6.25 -28.52
C GLU A 464 22.19 5.77 -29.36
N THR A 465 22.96 4.83 -28.82
CA THR A 465 24.10 4.25 -29.52
C THR A 465 23.73 3.11 -30.46
N GLY A 466 22.47 2.77 -30.61
CA GLY A 466 21.95 1.71 -31.49
C GLY A 466 22.30 0.29 -31.06
N GLN A 467 22.75 0.08 -29.82
CA GLN A 467 23.08 -1.26 -29.30
C GLN A 467 21.82 -2.04 -28.88
N ILE A 468 20.73 -1.36 -28.56
CA ILE A 468 19.43 -1.95 -28.25
C ILE A 468 18.36 -1.24 -29.06
N GLN A 469 17.54 -2.02 -29.78
CA GLN A 469 16.34 -1.56 -30.49
C GLN A 469 15.07 -2.27 -29.99
N TRP A 470 15.23 -3.49 -29.43
CA TRP A 470 14.15 -4.28 -28.86
C TRP A 470 14.66 -5.17 -27.72
N ILE A 471 13.75 -5.86 -27.01
CA ILE A 471 14.09 -6.61 -25.79
C ILE A 471 15.16 -7.70 -26.01
N PRO A 472 15.13 -8.56 -27.04
CA PRO A 472 16.15 -9.58 -27.25
C PRO A 472 17.59 -9.06 -27.40
N ASP A 473 17.80 -7.81 -27.85
CA ASP A 473 19.13 -7.22 -27.98
C ASP A 473 19.88 -7.12 -26.64
N ILE A 474 19.15 -7.13 -25.51
CA ILE A 474 19.74 -7.18 -24.17
C ILE A 474 20.72 -8.37 -24.03
N TYR A 475 20.42 -9.48 -24.69
CA TYR A 475 21.21 -10.71 -24.62
C TYR A 475 22.38 -10.77 -25.62
N HIS A 476 22.51 -9.73 -26.45
CA HIS A 476 23.53 -9.60 -27.50
C HIS A 476 24.44 -8.37 -27.37
N LEU A 477 24.51 -7.78 -26.16
CA LEU A 477 25.25 -6.55 -25.89
C LEU A 477 26.77 -6.70 -26.07
N ASP A 478 27.38 -5.66 -26.60
CA ASP A 478 28.83 -5.53 -26.67
C ASP A 478 29.40 -4.94 -25.37
N TYR A 479 29.83 -5.81 -24.46
CA TYR A 479 30.36 -5.41 -23.15
C TYR A 479 31.65 -4.61 -23.21
N HIS A 480 32.43 -4.70 -24.32
CA HIS A 480 33.63 -3.86 -24.52
C HIS A 480 33.23 -2.40 -24.75
N LYS A 481 32.19 -2.18 -25.56
CA LYS A 481 31.66 -0.83 -25.78
C LYS A 481 31.03 -0.28 -24.49
N ILE A 482 30.31 -1.11 -23.74
CA ILE A 482 29.71 -0.71 -22.45
C ILE A 482 30.79 -0.31 -21.44
N ALA A 483 31.88 -1.07 -21.33
CA ALA A 483 33.00 -0.76 -20.43
C ALA A 483 33.68 0.57 -20.75
N ALA A 484 33.61 1.02 -22.02
CA ALA A 484 34.18 2.29 -22.50
C ALA A 484 33.21 3.49 -22.30
N MET A 485 31.95 3.27 -21.90
CA MET A 485 31.01 4.36 -21.67
C MET A 485 31.36 5.15 -20.40
N GLU A 486 31.01 6.43 -20.40
CA GLU A 486 31.22 7.32 -19.24
C GLU A 486 30.51 6.75 -18.00
N ARG A 487 31.18 6.75 -16.86
CA ARG A 487 30.73 6.19 -15.57
C ARG A 487 30.50 4.67 -15.57
N MET A 488 30.91 3.98 -16.63
CA MET A 488 31.00 2.52 -16.71
C MET A 488 32.46 2.11 -16.69
N GLY A 489 32.75 0.93 -16.18
CA GLY A 489 34.10 0.37 -16.15
C GLY A 489 34.04 -1.13 -16.38
N LYS A 490 35.18 -1.77 -16.54
CA LYS A 490 35.28 -3.21 -16.81
C LYS A 490 34.48 -4.05 -15.80
N LYS A 491 34.61 -3.76 -14.50
CA LYS A 491 33.89 -4.47 -13.44
C LYS A 491 32.37 -4.31 -13.54
N SER A 492 31.88 -3.10 -13.89
CA SER A 492 30.45 -2.84 -14.07
C SER A 492 29.88 -3.59 -15.27
N ALA A 493 30.61 -3.63 -16.39
CA ALA A 493 30.24 -4.40 -17.57
C ALA A 493 30.23 -5.91 -17.30
N GLU A 494 31.20 -6.44 -16.56
CA GLU A 494 31.26 -7.85 -16.15
C GLU A 494 30.08 -8.21 -15.21
N ASN A 495 29.71 -7.33 -14.26
CA ASN A 495 28.57 -7.53 -13.39
C ASN A 495 27.26 -7.52 -14.16
N LEU A 496 27.09 -6.60 -15.11
CA LEU A 496 25.92 -6.55 -15.99
C LEU A 496 25.82 -7.83 -16.83
N GLN A 497 26.93 -8.31 -17.41
CA GLN A 497 26.97 -9.56 -18.16
C GLN A 497 26.48 -10.74 -17.31
N LYS A 498 26.99 -10.85 -16.08
CA LYS A 498 26.56 -11.90 -15.14
C LYS A 498 25.07 -11.80 -14.81
N ALA A 499 24.54 -10.58 -14.60
CA ALA A 499 23.12 -10.37 -14.30
C ALA A 499 22.23 -10.75 -15.51
N ILE A 500 22.65 -10.43 -16.73
CA ILE A 500 21.93 -10.81 -17.95
C ILE A 500 21.92 -12.34 -18.12
N GLU A 501 23.06 -13.03 -17.95
CA GLU A 501 23.09 -14.49 -18.02
C GLU A 501 22.25 -15.14 -16.92
N ALA A 502 22.30 -14.63 -15.69
CA ALA A 502 21.48 -15.12 -14.59
C ALA A 502 19.97 -14.92 -14.86
N SER A 503 19.59 -13.90 -15.60
CA SER A 503 18.16 -13.65 -15.92
C SER A 503 17.55 -14.76 -16.78
N LYS A 504 18.35 -15.48 -17.60
CA LYS A 504 17.89 -16.58 -18.45
C LYS A 504 17.28 -17.75 -17.64
N THR A 505 17.67 -17.88 -16.38
CA THR A 505 17.17 -18.94 -15.47
C THR A 505 15.90 -18.56 -14.71
N ARG A 506 15.36 -17.36 -14.93
CA ARG A 506 14.11 -16.92 -14.27
C ARG A 506 12.94 -17.77 -14.74
N ASN A 507 12.07 -18.15 -13.79
CA ASN A 507 10.92 -19.01 -14.06
C ASN A 507 9.89 -18.32 -14.98
N PHE A 508 9.08 -19.10 -15.65
CA PHE A 508 8.09 -18.65 -16.64
C PHE A 508 7.14 -17.56 -16.15
N ASP A 509 6.71 -17.57 -14.89
CA ASP A 509 5.87 -16.51 -14.30
C ASP A 509 6.53 -15.12 -14.36
N ARG A 510 7.86 -15.08 -14.16
CA ARG A 510 8.66 -13.85 -14.25
C ARG A 510 8.82 -13.40 -15.70
N VAL A 511 9.07 -14.33 -16.61
CA VAL A 511 9.15 -14.07 -18.04
C VAL A 511 7.82 -13.55 -18.56
N LEU A 512 6.70 -14.18 -18.19
CA LEU A 512 5.36 -13.75 -18.57
C LEU A 512 5.04 -12.34 -18.08
N PHE A 513 5.38 -12.01 -16.83
CA PHE A 513 5.27 -10.66 -16.31
C PHE A 513 6.15 -9.67 -17.07
N ALA A 514 7.39 -10.06 -17.41
CA ALA A 514 8.36 -9.24 -18.13
C ALA A 514 7.92 -8.90 -19.56
N LEU A 515 7.11 -9.74 -20.22
CA LEU A 515 6.51 -9.43 -21.53
C LEU A 515 5.63 -8.18 -21.48
N GLY A 516 5.12 -7.83 -20.30
CA GLY A 516 4.40 -6.59 -20.05
C GLY A 516 3.04 -6.50 -20.71
N ILE A 517 2.32 -7.60 -20.80
CA ILE A 517 0.93 -7.66 -21.29
C ILE A 517 0.06 -6.74 -20.43
N ARG A 518 -0.81 -5.97 -21.07
CA ARG A 518 -1.69 -5.02 -20.36
C ARG A 518 -2.60 -5.77 -19.37
N HIS A 519 -2.82 -5.21 -18.20
CA HIS A 519 -3.60 -5.77 -17.08
C HIS A 519 -3.02 -7.04 -16.44
N ILE A 520 -1.86 -7.55 -16.87
CA ILE A 520 -1.18 -8.66 -16.21
C ILE A 520 -0.13 -8.13 -15.24
N GLY A 521 -0.44 -8.25 -13.94
CA GLY A 521 0.49 -8.03 -12.85
C GLY A 521 1.27 -9.30 -12.50
N LEU A 522 2.21 -9.20 -11.54
CA LEU A 522 3.06 -10.32 -11.12
C LEU A 522 2.23 -11.53 -10.60
N ILE A 523 1.17 -11.26 -9.83
CA ILE A 523 0.29 -12.32 -9.28
C ILE A 523 -0.46 -13.01 -10.42
N THR A 524 -1.09 -12.24 -11.30
CA THR A 524 -1.81 -12.76 -12.46
C THR A 524 -0.90 -13.57 -13.38
N ALA A 525 0.34 -13.09 -13.64
CA ALA A 525 1.33 -13.84 -14.42
C ALA A 525 1.66 -15.19 -13.77
N ARG A 526 1.79 -15.25 -12.45
CA ARG A 526 2.01 -16.49 -11.70
C ARG A 526 0.84 -17.44 -11.80
N THR A 527 -0.40 -16.96 -11.61
CA THR A 527 -1.62 -17.79 -11.74
C THR A 527 -1.72 -18.38 -13.14
N LEU A 528 -1.52 -17.56 -14.19
CA LEU A 528 -1.51 -18.03 -15.58
C LEU A 528 -0.40 -19.05 -15.86
N ALA A 529 0.83 -18.78 -15.39
CA ALA A 529 1.96 -19.70 -15.57
C ALA A 529 1.74 -21.04 -14.85
N GLN A 530 1.13 -21.01 -13.68
CA GLN A 530 0.77 -22.23 -12.93
C GLN A 530 -0.35 -23.02 -13.60
N HIS A 531 -1.32 -22.34 -14.23
CA HIS A 531 -2.45 -23.01 -14.91
C HIS A 531 -2.00 -23.61 -16.25
N PHE A 532 -1.46 -22.81 -17.15
CA PHE A 532 -1.12 -23.20 -18.52
C PHE A 532 0.23 -23.93 -18.64
N LYS A 533 1.09 -23.87 -17.64
CA LYS A 533 2.40 -24.55 -17.55
C LYS A 533 3.45 -24.08 -18.56
N ASN A 534 3.08 -23.62 -19.73
CA ASN A 534 3.99 -23.11 -20.76
C ASN A 534 3.33 -22.03 -21.62
N ILE A 535 4.16 -21.28 -22.35
CA ILE A 535 3.70 -20.17 -23.18
C ILE A 535 2.86 -20.64 -24.37
N ASP A 536 3.14 -21.80 -24.94
CA ASP A 536 2.44 -22.29 -26.13
C ASP A 536 0.99 -22.68 -25.80
N ALA A 537 0.76 -23.28 -24.63
CA ALA A 537 -0.58 -23.53 -24.11
C ALA A 537 -1.34 -22.23 -23.86
N LEU A 538 -0.68 -21.18 -23.29
CA LEU A 538 -1.30 -19.88 -23.06
C LEU A 538 -1.62 -19.15 -24.37
N ILE A 539 -0.79 -19.27 -25.41
CA ILE A 539 -1.04 -18.71 -26.75
C ILE A 539 -2.24 -19.39 -27.42
N ALA A 540 -2.41 -20.70 -27.21
CA ALA A 540 -3.48 -21.49 -27.81
C ALA A 540 -4.82 -21.35 -27.08
N ALA A 541 -4.83 -20.81 -25.85
CA ALA A 541 -6.02 -20.70 -25.02
C ALA A 541 -7.05 -19.74 -25.63
N ASP A 542 -8.31 -20.17 -25.61
CA ASP A 542 -9.45 -19.34 -26.00
C ASP A 542 -9.98 -18.50 -24.82
N GLU A 543 -11.00 -17.68 -25.09
CA GLU A 543 -11.59 -16.81 -24.06
C GLU A 543 -12.24 -17.62 -22.93
N GLU A 544 -12.90 -18.74 -23.22
CA GLU A 544 -13.57 -19.58 -22.23
C GLU A 544 -12.55 -20.24 -21.28
N GLU A 545 -11.45 -20.75 -21.82
CA GLU A 545 -10.35 -21.30 -21.03
C GLU A 545 -9.70 -20.25 -20.14
N LEU A 546 -9.46 -19.03 -20.68
CA LEU A 546 -8.89 -17.93 -19.90
C LEU A 546 -9.82 -17.50 -18.76
N LEU A 547 -11.12 -17.39 -19.00
CA LEU A 547 -12.12 -17.03 -17.98
C LEU A 547 -12.29 -18.13 -16.90
N SER A 548 -11.90 -19.37 -17.18
CA SER A 548 -11.91 -20.45 -16.18
C SER A 548 -10.81 -20.32 -15.12
N VAL A 549 -9.79 -19.49 -15.38
CA VAL A 549 -8.68 -19.27 -14.45
C VAL A 549 -9.11 -18.30 -13.36
N PRO A 550 -8.87 -18.61 -12.07
CA PRO A 550 -9.18 -17.71 -10.97
C PRO A 550 -8.60 -16.29 -11.18
N ASP A 551 -9.36 -15.27 -10.85
CA ASP A 551 -9.00 -13.84 -10.96
C ASP A 551 -8.77 -13.33 -12.39
N ILE A 552 -9.16 -14.07 -13.42
CA ILE A 552 -9.12 -13.63 -14.82
C ILE A 552 -10.53 -13.26 -15.28
N GLY A 553 -10.77 -11.94 -15.42
CA GLY A 553 -12.00 -11.41 -16.01
C GLY A 553 -11.86 -11.12 -17.51
N SER A 554 -12.97 -10.73 -18.16
CA SER A 554 -13.04 -10.46 -19.60
C SER A 554 -12.00 -9.45 -20.09
N ILE A 555 -11.74 -8.39 -19.32
CA ILE A 555 -10.74 -7.36 -19.68
C ILE A 555 -9.33 -7.97 -19.78
N ILE A 556 -8.96 -8.85 -18.87
CA ILE A 556 -7.67 -9.53 -18.86
C ILE A 556 -7.59 -10.54 -20.01
N ALA A 557 -8.65 -11.35 -20.21
CA ALA A 557 -8.73 -12.33 -21.29
C ALA A 557 -8.59 -11.65 -22.66
N ILE A 558 -9.32 -10.59 -22.93
CA ILE A 558 -9.21 -9.78 -24.17
C ILE A 558 -7.79 -9.23 -24.34
N SER A 559 -7.14 -8.78 -23.25
CA SER A 559 -5.76 -8.26 -23.31
C SER A 559 -4.75 -9.34 -23.67
N ILE A 560 -4.92 -10.58 -23.17
CA ILE A 560 -4.08 -11.74 -23.48
C ILE A 560 -4.24 -12.13 -24.96
N ILE A 561 -5.48 -12.32 -25.41
CA ILE A 561 -5.78 -12.68 -26.80
C ILE A 561 -5.28 -11.60 -27.76
N GLY A 562 -5.55 -10.32 -27.43
CA GLY A 562 -5.07 -9.19 -28.22
C GLY A 562 -3.55 -9.09 -28.32
N PHE A 563 -2.82 -9.46 -27.25
CA PHE A 563 -1.35 -9.49 -27.26
C PHE A 563 -0.83 -10.59 -28.19
N PHE A 564 -1.33 -11.81 -28.08
CA PHE A 564 -0.87 -12.94 -28.87
C PHE A 564 -1.38 -12.95 -30.32
N SER A 565 -2.44 -12.20 -30.63
CA SER A 565 -2.88 -12.01 -32.03
C SER A 565 -1.90 -11.15 -32.85
N GLN A 566 -1.01 -10.40 -32.21
CA GLN A 566 -0.05 -9.55 -32.88
C GLN A 566 1.20 -10.34 -33.29
N LYS A 567 1.47 -10.42 -34.61
CA LYS A 567 2.64 -11.12 -35.15
C LYS A 567 3.98 -10.66 -34.55
N SER A 568 4.12 -9.36 -34.27
CA SER A 568 5.33 -8.79 -33.65
C SER A 568 5.58 -9.34 -32.24
N ASN A 569 4.54 -9.63 -31.46
CA ASN A 569 4.67 -10.18 -30.13
C ASN A 569 5.04 -11.67 -30.17
N LEU A 570 4.52 -12.41 -31.15
CA LEU A 570 4.96 -13.81 -31.37
C LEU A 570 6.43 -13.87 -31.79
N GLN A 571 6.86 -12.98 -32.69
CA GLN A 571 8.29 -12.86 -33.07
C GLN A 571 9.18 -12.51 -31.87
N LEU A 572 8.71 -11.66 -30.97
CA LEU A 572 9.43 -11.36 -29.72
C LEU A 572 9.60 -12.61 -28.86
N ILE A 573 8.54 -13.41 -28.69
CA ILE A 573 8.58 -14.65 -27.91
C ILE A 573 9.56 -15.65 -28.54
N ASP A 574 9.51 -15.83 -29.86
CA ASP A 574 10.43 -16.73 -30.56
C ASP A 574 11.88 -16.31 -30.38
N ALA A 575 12.20 -15.02 -30.56
CA ALA A 575 13.54 -14.50 -30.33
C ALA A 575 14.00 -14.66 -28.85
N LEU A 576 13.09 -14.51 -27.88
CA LEU A 576 13.40 -14.75 -26.47
C LEU A 576 13.57 -16.24 -26.14
N LYS A 577 12.89 -17.15 -26.84
CA LYS A 577 13.15 -18.59 -26.78
C LYS A 577 14.54 -18.93 -27.32
N GLU A 578 14.94 -18.32 -28.45
CA GLU A 578 16.27 -18.52 -29.06
C GLU A 578 17.43 -18.10 -28.16
N VAL A 579 17.29 -17.00 -27.39
CA VAL A 579 18.30 -16.58 -26.42
C VAL A 579 18.29 -17.39 -25.13
N GLY A 580 17.35 -18.32 -24.96
CA GLY A 580 17.36 -19.33 -23.89
C GLY A 580 16.55 -18.98 -22.64
N LEU A 581 15.55 -18.09 -22.74
CA LEU A 581 14.64 -17.82 -21.62
C LEU A 581 13.70 -19.01 -21.33
N GLN A 582 13.25 -19.11 -20.07
CA GLN A 582 12.38 -20.19 -19.63
C GLN A 582 10.92 -19.86 -19.93
N PHE A 583 10.33 -20.53 -20.90
CA PHE A 583 8.91 -20.40 -21.27
C PHE A 583 8.03 -21.57 -20.79
N ALA A 584 8.57 -22.45 -19.95
CA ALA A 584 7.84 -23.47 -19.25
C ALA A 584 7.93 -23.22 -17.74
N TYR A 585 6.79 -23.35 -17.07
CA TYR A 585 6.73 -23.25 -15.63
C TYR A 585 7.36 -24.50 -15.00
N SER A 586 8.55 -24.36 -14.51
CA SER A 586 9.08 -25.35 -13.60
C SER A 586 8.45 -25.08 -12.24
N SER A 587 7.53 -25.95 -11.80
CA SER A 587 7.32 -26.03 -10.36
C SER A 587 8.71 -26.28 -9.77
N THR A 588 9.06 -25.57 -8.72
CA THR A 588 10.26 -25.85 -7.91
C THR A 588 10.23 -27.28 -7.31
N GLN A 589 9.44 -28.15 -7.85
CA GLN A 589 9.26 -29.55 -7.45
C GLN A 589 10.40 -30.36 -8.05
N SER A 590 11.50 -30.48 -7.30
CA SER A 590 12.70 -31.22 -7.72
C SER A 590 12.48 -32.75 -7.66
N SER A 591 11.47 -33.21 -6.93
CA SER A 591 11.02 -34.62 -6.88
C SER A 591 9.64 -34.76 -6.23
N ASP A 592 8.99 -35.92 -6.43
CA ASP A 592 7.73 -36.30 -5.77
C ASP A 592 7.95 -37.14 -4.49
N ASN A 593 9.17 -37.19 -3.95
CA ASN A 593 9.50 -38.02 -2.81
C ASN A 593 8.67 -37.71 -1.54
N LEU A 594 8.16 -36.51 -1.43
CA LEU A 594 7.33 -36.07 -0.32
C LEU A 594 5.86 -35.82 -0.74
N ALA A 595 5.47 -36.24 -1.95
CA ALA A 595 4.11 -36.05 -2.46
C ALA A 595 3.08 -36.70 -1.51
N GLY A 596 1.98 -35.99 -1.24
CA GLY A 596 0.92 -36.41 -0.33
C GLY A 596 1.28 -36.38 1.16
N LYS A 597 2.51 -35.97 1.52
CA LYS A 597 2.94 -35.84 2.92
C LYS A 597 2.84 -34.40 3.37
N THR A 598 2.44 -34.23 4.63
CA THR A 598 2.29 -32.91 5.25
C THR A 598 3.31 -32.74 6.37
N PHE A 599 3.90 -31.56 6.43
CA PHE A 599 4.98 -31.22 7.33
C PHE A 599 4.65 -29.98 8.15
N LEU A 600 5.13 -29.95 9.38
CA LEU A 600 5.15 -28.78 10.23
C LEU A 600 6.57 -28.60 10.78
N ILE A 601 7.08 -27.37 10.72
CA ILE A 601 8.41 -27.06 11.26
C ILE A 601 8.25 -26.27 12.54
N THR A 602 8.98 -26.67 13.59
CA THR A 602 9.00 -25.97 14.89
C THR A 602 10.44 -25.87 15.41
N GLY A 603 10.75 -24.77 16.09
CA GLY A 603 12.11 -24.49 16.55
C GLY A 603 13.04 -23.93 15.47
N THR A 604 14.30 -23.69 15.84
CA THR A 604 15.37 -23.18 14.97
C THR A 604 16.15 -24.35 14.40
N LEU A 605 16.20 -24.49 13.08
CA LEU A 605 16.94 -25.57 12.43
C LEU A 605 18.44 -25.20 12.36
N PRO A 606 19.37 -26.08 12.80
CA PRO A 606 20.78 -25.72 12.87
C PRO A 606 21.48 -25.59 11.50
N SER A 607 20.96 -26.26 10.45
CA SER A 607 21.61 -26.36 9.14
C SER A 607 20.83 -25.66 8.01
N TYR A 608 19.60 -25.23 8.24
CA TYR A 608 18.73 -24.61 7.24
C TYR A 608 17.95 -23.45 7.83
N GLY A 609 17.79 -22.36 7.09
CA GLY A 609 16.76 -21.37 7.39
C GLY A 609 15.37 -22.04 7.30
N ARG A 610 14.42 -21.64 8.14
CA ARG A 610 13.07 -22.23 8.15
C ARG A 610 12.42 -22.20 6.75
N LYS A 611 12.59 -21.09 6.04
CA LYS A 611 12.06 -20.93 4.68
C LYS A 611 12.77 -21.79 3.65
N ASP A 612 14.07 -21.98 3.81
CA ASP A 612 14.84 -22.84 2.92
C ASP A 612 14.38 -24.29 3.06
N MET A 613 14.08 -24.71 4.30
CA MET A 613 13.51 -26.03 4.59
C MET A 613 12.07 -26.15 4.07
N GLU A 614 11.23 -25.13 4.25
CA GLU A 614 9.87 -25.10 3.70
C GLU A 614 9.91 -25.19 2.17
N THR A 615 10.81 -24.43 1.53
CA THR A 615 11.05 -24.48 0.09
C THR A 615 11.50 -25.87 -0.34
N LEU A 616 12.48 -26.46 0.35
CA LEU A 616 12.99 -27.79 0.06
C LEU A 616 11.88 -28.87 0.14
N ILE A 617 11.03 -28.79 1.16
CA ILE A 617 9.90 -29.70 1.32
C ILE A 617 8.91 -29.56 0.15
N MET A 618 8.58 -28.31 -0.22
CA MET A 618 7.69 -28.04 -1.35
C MET A 618 8.31 -28.46 -2.69
N GLU A 619 9.61 -28.26 -2.86
CA GLU A 619 10.37 -28.73 -4.04
C GLU A 619 10.35 -30.23 -4.20
N HIS A 620 10.16 -30.98 -3.13
CA HIS A 620 10.02 -32.42 -3.14
C HIS A 620 8.56 -32.93 -3.07
N GLY A 621 7.59 -32.04 -3.31
CA GLY A 621 6.16 -32.41 -3.39
C GLY A 621 5.44 -32.48 -2.04
N GLY A 622 6.10 -32.12 -0.92
CA GLY A 622 5.49 -32.07 0.40
C GLY A 622 4.64 -30.81 0.60
N LYS A 623 3.70 -30.87 1.54
CA LYS A 623 2.82 -29.76 1.89
C LYS A 623 3.13 -29.28 3.31
N ILE A 624 3.32 -27.97 3.47
CA ILE A 624 3.57 -27.34 4.79
C ILE A 624 2.24 -27.02 5.46
N LEU A 625 2.12 -27.37 6.75
CA LEU A 625 1.00 -26.99 7.61
C LEU A 625 1.44 -25.89 8.58
N SER A 626 0.52 -25.00 8.92
CA SER A 626 0.77 -23.90 9.89
C SER A 626 0.63 -24.34 11.35
N GLY A 627 -0.05 -25.45 11.63
CA GLY A 627 -0.31 -25.95 12.96
C GLY A 627 -0.40 -27.48 13.07
N VAL A 628 -0.35 -28.01 14.28
CA VAL A 628 -0.57 -29.41 14.57
C VAL A 628 -2.05 -29.75 14.30
N SER A 629 -2.30 -30.72 13.43
CA SER A 629 -3.64 -31.19 13.07
C SER A 629 -3.63 -32.68 12.79
N LYS A 630 -4.80 -33.32 12.69
CA LYS A 630 -4.92 -34.74 12.31
C LYS A 630 -4.36 -35.06 10.92
N GLN A 631 -4.10 -34.05 10.11
CA GLN A 631 -3.54 -34.19 8.76
C GLN A 631 -2.00 -34.09 8.77
N LEU A 632 -1.35 -33.81 9.90
CA LEU A 632 0.10 -33.71 10.01
C LEU A 632 0.74 -35.08 9.96
N ASN A 633 1.65 -35.29 8.98
CA ASN A 633 2.40 -36.54 8.89
C ASN A 633 3.77 -36.44 9.59
N TYR A 634 4.45 -35.31 9.49
CA TYR A 634 5.80 -35.12 10.01
C TYR A 634 5.95 -33.77 10.72
N LEU A 635 6.44 -33.82 11.93
CA LEU A 635 6.89 -32.64 12.68
C LEU A 635 8.43 -32.55 12.61
N ILE A 636 8.95 -31.51 11.95
CA ILE A 636 10.39 -31.24 11.92
C ILE A 636 10.71 -30.33 13.11
N VAL A 637 11.54 -30.85 14.02
CA VAL A 637 11.86 -30.21 15.29
C VAL A 637 13.29 -29.72 15.27
N GLY A 638 13.48 -28.40 15.41
CA GLY A 638 14.78 -27.77 15.64
C GLY A 638 15.02 -27.44 17.11
N GLU A 639 16.05 -26.66 17.40
CA GLU A 639 16.35 -26.16 18.75
C GLU A 639 15.22 -25.24 19.24
N ASN A 640 14.88 -25.30 20.52
CA ASN A 640 13.79 -24.56 21.15
C ASN A 640 12.42 -24.75 20.45
N PRO A 641 11.87 -25.96 20.38
CA PRO A 641 10.73 -26.30 19.51
C PRO A 641 9.39 -25.70 19.92
N GLY A 642 9.27 -25.07 21.08
CA GLY A 642 8.05 -24.48 21.59
C GLY A 642 6.89 -25.47 21.79
N SER A 643 5.68 -24.99 22.08
CA SER A 643 4.49 -25.81 22.46
C SER A 643 3.95 -26.73 21.34
N LYS A 644 4.49 -26.66 20.12
CA LYS A 644 4.06 -27.53 19.01
C LYS A 644 4.58 -28.96 19.12
N LEU A 645 5.65 -29.17 19.91
CA LEU A 645 6.18 -30.51 20.21
C LEU A 645 5.31 -31.25 21.23
N ASP A 646 4.69 -30.50 22.16
CA ASP A 646 3.87 -31.07 23.23
C ASP A 646 2.44 -31.42 22.77
N LYS A 647 1.99 -30.88 21.62
CA LYS A 647 0.70 -31.12 20.98
C LYS A 647 0.75 -32.28 19.98
#